data_050c43a7a7462ab91516e851aa3901db
#
_entry.id   050c43a7a7462ab91516e851aa3901db
#
_cell.length_a   1.000
_cell.length_b   1.000
_cell.length_c   1.000
_cell.angle_alpha   90.00
_cell.angle_beta   90.00
_cell.angle_gamma   90.00
#
_symmetry.space_group_name_H-M   'P 1'
#
loop_
_entity.id
_entity.type
_entity.pdbx_description
1 polymer ?
#
loop_
_entity_poly.entity_id
_entity_poly.type
_entity_poly.pdbx_seq_one_letter_code
_entity_poly.pdbx_strand_id
1 'polypeptide(L)'
;MTFSSFLQRAWLPQLVLVLTAVAVYAASVSNDFVFFDDDKAILYNKALQNPSLGKFFSGENLGMYAPMSWIAYWVGQGISGKEAWGYHLLGLLLHALNAAMVFAFLKRLTGRDWAAFFAALLFAVHPVQVEAVSWAAALSTVLFSTFYLGSLLAYLEWRASSKIIWVGVSLAAFLAACLSKSAAVTLPLVLLAVDFYWEKRTRPTAVSARKGTAGMLLNKIPFLVLALVFGLYTFATREMEGHNIDAASTTFSFTDRFFMTSQTLLFYPFKLLVPLGFSVSYPFVKMNGVWSWEYYTAPVALLALTILIWKKGRSNPELLLALALYLLPLSVMLPFRTVGSFELRSDRYIYLSCVGLFFLAGIFLEKLKPEVRNPILIASAVLLGFLAFLQTGVWKNGVALFENCTKKTPESSLCQCNLAYNQLISNDYQGAIEHYSQSLKYDPSTVEAYNGRGQAYFQIRKYPEALSDFTKAIEAGIVTPKLFLNKGKCLVILNRAPEAVPDLNRSIELEPKSPEAFYFRGVAHEKGGDIPKALADYGQALQLNPNYVEALVNRGLLRTKGEQFSEAVTDYTAALAIAAPQVQPMILNNRAFAQLKSGQLSKALEDADKALAINPNYPFAYNTRAAIYQQMGQGAKAQADLAKAQQLQGK
;
A
#
# COMPACT_ATOMS: atom_id res chain seq x y z
N MET A 1 -9.56 -15.67 43.41
CA MET A 1 -8.28 -16.16 42.80
C MET A 1 -7.25 -15.05 42.99
N THR A 2 -6.11 -15.34 43.63
CA THR A 2 -5.04 -14.34 43.74
C THR A 2 -4.38 -14.14 42.39
N PHE A 3 -3.84 -12.95 42.11
CA PHE A 3 -3.15 -12.66 40.86
C PHE A 3 -1.92 -13.58 40.65
N SER A 4 -1.27 -13.99 41.71
CA SER A 4 -0.17 -14.96 41.67
C SER A 4 -0.64 -16.34 41.17
N SER A 5 -1.78 -16.83 41.67
CA SER A 5 -2.34 -18.11 41.23
C SER A 5 -2.86 -18.06 39.79
N PHE A 6 -3.29 -16.89 39.31
CA PHE A 6 -3.63 -16.64 37.90
C PHE A 6 -2.40 -16.80 37.00
N LEU A 7 -1.27 -16.17 37.33
CA LEU A 7 -0.03 -16.20 36.52
C LEU A 7 0.61 -17.59 36.45
N GLN A 8 0.32 -18.46 37.43
CA GLN A 8 0.84 -19.83 37.47
C GLN A 8 0.08 -20.80 36.57
N ARG A 9 -1.14 -20.49 36.16
CA ARG A 9 -1.92 -21.32 35.20
C ARG A 9 -1.28 -21.25 33.81
N ALA A 10 -1.08 -22.41 33.18
CA ALA A 10 -0.32 -22.50 31.94
C ALA A 10 -0.90 -21.72 30.76
N TRP A 11 -2.23 -21.60 30.67
CA TRP A 11 -2.94 -21.04 29.48
C TRP A 11 -3.74 -19.75 29.78
N LEU A 12 -4.11 -19.53 31.05
CA LEU A 12 -5.05 -18.45 31.38
C LEU A 12 -4.48 -17.04 31.13
N PRO A 13 -3.21 -16.73 31.48
CA PRO A 13 -2.61 -15.43 31.13
C PRO A 13 -2.56 -15.18 29.62
N GLN A 14 -2.23 -16.22 28.82
CA GLN A 14 -2.20 -16.10 27.36
C GLN A 14 -3.59 -15.84 26.79
N LEU A 15 -4.63 -16.54 27.28
CA LEU A 15 -6.00 -16.31 26.86
C LEU A 15 -6.45 -14.89 27.15
N VAL A 16 -6.15 -14.36 28.34
CA VAL A 16 -6.48 -12.97 28.71
C VAL A 16 -5.79 -11.99 27.74
N LEU A 17 -4.51 -12.19 27.43
CA LEU A 17 -3.77 -11.33 26.49
C LEU A 17 -4.38 -11.38 25.09
N VAL A 18 -4.72 -12.58 24.60
CA VAL A 18 -5.40 -12.77 23.30
C VAL A 18 -6.74 -12.03 23.27
N LEU A 19 -7.59 -12.25 24.27
CA LEU A 19 -8.90 -11.61 24.33
C LEU A 19 -8.78 -10.08 24.45
N THR A 20 -7.79 -9.59 25.21
CA THR A 20 -7.54 -8.15 25.33
C THR A 20 -7.09 -7.54 24.00
N ALA A 21 -6.15 -8.17 23.29
CA ALA A 21 -5.73 -7.71 21.96
C ALA A 21 -6.90 -7.70 20.98
N VAL A 22 -7.70 -8.79 20.96
CA VAL A 22 -8.88 -8.85 20.10
C VAL A 22 -9.88 -7.74 20.45
N ALA A 23 -10.18 -7.51 21.71
CA ALA A 23 -11.13 -6.47 22.13
C ALA A 23 -10.67 -5.06 21.73
N VAL A 24 -9.37 -4.76 21.86
CA VAL A 24 -8.81 -3.43 21.52
C VAL A 24 -8.81 -3.18 20.01
N TYR A 25 -8.45 -4.18 19.21
CA TYR A 25 -8.24 -4.01 17.77
C TYR A 25 -9.39 -4.57 16.91
N ALA A 26 -10.47 -5.09 17.48
CA ALA A 26 -11.60 -5.67 16.73
C ALA A 26 -12.16 -4.70 15.67
N ALA A 27 -12.18 -3.40 15.97
CA ALA A 27 -12.66 -2.38 15.04
C ALA A 27 -11.81 -2.31 13.74
N SER A 28 -10.53 -2.73 13.77
CA SER A 28 -9.69 -2.72 12.57
C SER A 28 -10.19 -3.67 11.48
N VAL A 29 -10.94 -4.71 11.85
CA VAL A 29 -11.48 -5.68 10.88
C VAL A 29 -12.47 -5.03 9.91
N SER A 30 -13.14 -3.95 10.33
CA SER A 30 -14.07 -3.19 9.47
C SER A 30 -13.41 -2.03 8.71
N ASN A 31 -12.09 -1.85 8.84
CA ASN A 31 -11.36 -0.84 8.10
C ASN A 31 -11.26 -1.23 6.62
N ASP A 32 -11.22 -0.23 5.76
CA ASP A 32 -10.97 -0.36 4.33
C ASP A 32 -9.46 -0.39 4.02
N PHE A 33 -9.10 -0.67 2.78
CA PHE A 33 -7.72 -0.48 2.33
C PHE A 33 -7.32 0.99 2.39
N VAL A 34 -6.07 1.25 2.78
CA VAL A 34 -5.46 2.55 2.68
C VAL A 34 -4.56 2.58 1.44
N PHE A 35 -4.92 3.40 0.44
CA PHE A 35 -4.17 3.51 -0.81
C PHE A 35 -2.86 4.29 -0.57
N PHE A 36 -1.96 3.64 0.14
CA PHE A 36 -0.57 4.06 0.36
C PHE A 36 0.40 3.01 -0.18
N ASP A 37 0.19 1.72 0.18
CA ASP A 37 0.87 0.56 -0.39
C ASP A 37 -0.09 -0.63 -0.60
N ASP A 38 -1.31 -0.61 -0.05
CA ASP A 38 -2.26 -1.73 -0.15
C ASP A 38 -2.66 -2.00 -1.60
N ASP A 39 -2.72 -0.96 -2.42
CA ASP A 39 -2.99 -1.06 -3.85
C ASP A 39 -1.91 -1.87 -4.58
N LYS A 40 -0.64 -1.58 -4.30
CA LYS A 40 0.51 -2.24 -4.94
C LYS A 40 0.78 -3.62 -4.34
N ALA A 41 0.72 -3.73 -3.00
CA ALA A 41 1.04 -4.97 -2.30
C ALA A 41 -0.05 -6.04 -2.47
N ILE A 42 -1.32 -5.64 -2.59
CA ILE A 42 -2.48 -6.53 -2.54
C ILE A 42 -3.32 -6.42 -3.81
N LEU A 43 -3.95 -5.25 -4.07
CA LEU A 43 -5.03 -5.14 -5.07
C LEU A 43 -4.53 -5.29 -6.51
N TYR A 44 -3.40 -4.67 -6.84
CA TYR A 44 -2.81 -4.69 -8.20
C TYR A 44 -1.61 -5.62 -8.32
N ASN A 45 -1.33 -6.41 -7.28
CA ASN A 45 -0.23 -7.37 -7.30
C ASN A 45 -0.50 -8.50 -8.30
N LYS A 46 0.28 -8.53 -9.38
CA LYS A 46 0.13 -9.53 -10.47
C LYS A 46 0.34 -10.98 -9.98
N ALA A 47 1.13 -11.19 -8.93
CA ALA A 47 1.35 -12.50 -8.37
C ALA A 47 0.11 -13.03 -7.63
N LEU A 48 -0.71 -12.15 -7.06
CA LEU A 48 -1.97 -12.50 -6.39
C LEU A 48 -3.15 -12.66 -7.37
N GLN A 49 -3.06 -12.13 -8.59
CA GLN A 49 -4.10 -12.34 -9.62
C GLN A 49 -4.13 -13.80 -10.13
N ASN A 50 -2.96 -14.44 -10.22
CA ASN A 50 -2.82 -15.86 -10.58
C ASN A 50 -1.81 -16.51 -9.62
N PRO A 51 -2.23 -16.81 -8.37
CA PRO A 51 -1.33 -17.19 -7.30
C PRO A 51 -0.72 -18.58 -7.53
N SER A 52 0.58 -18.69 -7.31
CA SER A 52 1.30 -19.97 -7.25
C SER A 52 2.54 -19.83 -6.37
N LEU A 53 2.91 -20.90 -5.67
CA LEU A 53 4.12 -20.89 -4.84
C LEU A 53 5.36 -20.52 -5.65
N GLY A 54 5.50 -21.05 -6.89
CA GLY A 54 6.63 -20.71 -7.75
C GLY A 54 6.75 -19.19 -7.99
N LYS A 55 5.64 -18.50 -8.27
CA LYS A 55 5.63 -17.05 -8.45
C LYS A 55 5.98 -16.28 -7.17
N PHE A 56 5.54 -16.78 -6.02
CA PHE A 56 5.86 -16.13 -4.74
C PHE A 56 7.34 -16.21 -4.41
N PHE A 57 7.98 -17.33 -4.78
CA PHE A 57 9.42 -17.53 -4.54
C PHE A 57 10.32 -17.00 -5.67
N SER A 58 9.78 -16.63 -6.83
CA SER A 58 10.55 -16.07 -7.96
C SER A 58 10.43 -14.57 -8.12
N GLY A 59 9.55 -13.91 -7.35
CA GLY A 59 9.25 -12.48 -7.49
C GLY A 59 9.60 -11.65 -6.26
N GLU A 60 9.58 -10.34 -6.46
CA GLU A 60 9.77 -9.34 -5.44
C GLU A 60 8.50 -8.53 -5.24
N ASN A 61 8.26 -8.04 -4.03
CA ASN A 61 7.13 -7.20 -3.68
C ASN A 61 7.61 -5.89 -3.06
N LEU A 62 7.26 -4.76 -3.66
CA LEU A 62 7.66 -3.43 -3.20
C LEU A 62 9.18 -3.32 -2.95
N GLY A 63 10.00 -3.84 -3.86
CA GLY A 63 11.45 -3.84 -3.73
C GLY A 63 12.00 -4.76 -2.63
N MET A 64 11.22 -5.75 -2.21
CA MET A 64 11.63 -6.71 -1.17
C MET A 64 11.26 -8.14 -1.56
N TYR A 65 12.20 -9.06 -1.35
CA TYR A 65 11.93 -10.49 -1.43
C TYR A 65 11.27 -10.99 -0.14
N ALA A 66 9.94 -11.18 -0.19
CA ALA A 66 9.15 -11.52 0.99
C ALA A 66 8.04 -12.56 0.67
N PRO A 67 8.40 -13.78 0.19
CA PRO A 67 7.43 -14.76 -0.28
C PRO A 67 6.42 -15.21 0.79
N MET A 68 6.80 -15.27 2.06
CA MET A 68 5.87 -15.60 3.15
C MET A 68 4.82 -14.50 3.36
N SER A 69 5.15 -13.24 3.09
CA SER A 69 4.16 -12.16 3.12
C SER A 69 3.15 -12.29 1.98
N TRP A 70 3.59 -12.72 0.79
CA TRP A 70 2.67 -13.00 -0.31
C TRP A 70 1.74 -14.19 -0.02
N ILE A 71 2.26 -15.22 0.62
CA ILE A 71 1.43 -16.35 1.11
C ILE A 71 0.39 -15.83 2.11
N ALA A 72 0.75 -14.95 3.03
CA ALA A 72 -0.18 -14.37 3.97
C ALA A 72 -1.25 -13.49 3.27
N TYR A 73 -0.88 -12.71 2.27
CA TYR A 73 -1.86 -11.97 1.46
C TYR A 73 -2.76 -12.92 0.66
N TRP A 74 -2.23 -14.00 0.11
CA TRP A 74 -3.03 -15.02 -0.57
C TRP A 74 -4.02 -15.71 0.38
N VAL A 75 -3.62 -16.00 1.63
CA VAL A 75 -4.53 -16.50 2.66
C VAL A 75 -5.64 -15.48 2.96
N GLY A 76 -5.28 -14.18 3.13
CA GLY A 76 -6.26 -13.10 3.30
C GLY A 76 -7.24 -13.02 2.12
N GLN A 77 -6.74 -13.12 0.88
CA GLN A 77 -7.56 -13.19 -0.33
C GLN A 77 -8.48 -14.41 -0.33
N GLY A 78 -8.02 -15.58 0.14
CA GLY A 78 -8.84 -16.77 0.28
C GLY A 78 -9.98 -16.61 1.30
N ILE A 79 -9.81 -15.76 2.32
CA ILE A 79 -10.81 -15.48 3.35
C ILE A 79 -11.88 -14.49 2.85
N SER A 80 -11.48 -13.39 2.21
CA SER A 80 -12.37 -12.25 1.90
C SER A 80 -12.36 -11.82 0.43
N GLY A 81 -11.65 -12.53 -0.46
CA GLY A 81 -11.49 -12.11 -1.83
C GLY A 81 -10.69 -10.81 -1.93
N LYS A 82 -11.31 -9.78 -2.50
CA LYS A 82 -10.72 -8.43 -2.63
C LYS A 82 -11.13 -7.47 -1.51
N GLU A 83 -11.91 -7.93 -0.55
CA GLU A 83 -12.34 -7.12 0.59
C GLU A 83 -11.26 -7.05 1.67
N ALA A 84 -11.10 -5.91 2.32
CA ALA A 84 -10.02 -5.64 3.25
C ALA A 84 -10.11 -6.45 4.56
N TRP A 85 -11.32 -6.81 4.99
CA TRP A 85 -11.56 -7.40 6.31
C TRP A 85 -10.79 -8.70 6.58
N GLY A 86 -10.57 -9.55 5.60
CA GLY A 86 -9.83 -10.81 5.77
C GLY A 86 -8.35 -10.59 6.07
N TYR A 87 -7.75 -9.57 5.50
CA TYR A 87 -6.35 -9.19 5.74
C TYR A 87 -6.19 -8.57 7.13
N HIS A 88 -7.13 -7.72 7.54
CA HIS A 88 -7.15 -7.14 8.89
C HIS A 88 -7.41 -8.19 9.96
N LEU A 89 -8.33 -9.13 9.73
CA LEU A 89 -8.57 -10.25 10.64
C LEU A 89 -7.30 -11.09 10.85
N LEU A 90 -6.58 -11.41 9.78
CA LEU A 90 -5.32 -12.15 9.86
C LEU A 90 -4.27 -11.37 10.66
N GLY A 91 -4.13 -10.07 10.42
CA GLY A 91 -3.25 -9.19 11.20
C GLY A 91 -3.59 -9.18 12.68
N LEU A 92 -4.86 -9.04 13.03
CA LEU A 92 -5.36 -9.08 14.40
C LEU A 92 -5.06 -10.41 15.11
N LEU A 93 -5.34 -11.55 14.45
CA LEU A 93 -5.10 -12.88 15.02
C LEU A 93 -3.60 -13.12 15.26
N LEU A 94 -2.75 -12.72 14.32
CA LEU A 94 -1.29 -12.81 14.48
C LEU A 94 -0.80 -11.89 15.60
N HIS A 95 -1.34 -10.67 15.74
CA HIS A 95 -0.98 -9.78 16.84
C HIS A 95 -1.36 -10.36 18.21
N ALA A 96 -2.55 -10.91 18.33
CA ALA A 96 -3.01 -11.58 19.54
C ALA A 96 -2.11 -12.78 19.90
N LEU A 97 -1.73 -13.59 18.90
CA LEU A 97 -0.76 -14.67 19.06
C LEU A 97 0.61 -14.14 19.52
N ASN A 98 1.10 -13.07 18.88
CA ASN A 98 2.38 -12.44 19.26
C ASN A 98 2.39 -11.95 20.72
N ALA A 99 1.29 -11.38 21.22
CA ALA A 99 1.17 -10.98 22.61
C ALA A 99 1.31 -12.18 23.58
N ALA A 100 0.66 -13.31 23.25
CA ALA A 100 0.80 -14.55 24.01
C ALA A 100 2.24 -15.12 23.95
N MET A 101 2.88 -15.03 22.77
CA MET A 101 4.26 -15.48 22.56
C MET A 101 5.28 -14.59 23.30
N VAL A 102 5.08 -13.28 23.35
CA VAL A 102 5.90 -12.35 24.14
C VAL A 102 5.87 -12.73 25.63
N PHE A 103 4.68 -12.99 26.17
CA PHE A 103 4.55 -13.48 27.55
C PHE A 103 5.31 -14.78 27.76
N ALA A 104 5.08 -15.79 26.90
CA ALA A 104 5.73 -17.09 27.00
C ALA A 104 7.26 -16.99 26.92
N PHE A 105 7.77 -16.16 26.01
CA PHE A 105 9.20 -15.92 25.82
C PHE A 105 9.83 -15.28 27.08
N LEU A 106 9.29 -14.16 27.53
CA LEU A 106 9.83 -13.45 28.70
C LEU A 106 9.72 -14.26 29.99
N LYS A 107 8.57 -14.95 30.22
CA LYS A 107 8.36 -15.84 31.35
C LYS A 107 9.39 -16.98 31.38
N ARG A 108 9.60 -17.67 30.27
CA ARG A 108 10.56 -18.76 30.15
C ARG A 108 12.00 -18.28 30.34
N LEU A 109 12.36 -17.18 29.68
CA LEU A 109 13.71 -16.64 29.75
C LEU A 109 14.07 -16.13 31.13
N THR A 110 13.19 -15.38 31.79
CA THR A 110 13.49 -14.61 32.97
C THR A 110 12.96 -15.22 34.27
N GLY A 111 11.90 -16.03 34.22
CA GLY A 111 11.18 -16.55 35.38
C GLY A 111 10.39 -15.48 36.15
N ARG A 112 10.24 -14.26 35.58
CA ARG A 112 9.51 -13.13 36.18
C ARG A 112 8.10 -13.08 35.60
N ASP A 113 7.21 -13.85 36.18
CA ASP A 113 5.84 -14.02 35.65
C ASP A 113 5.09 -12.70 35.56
N TRP A 114 5.21 -11.84 36.57
CA TRP A 114 4.49 -10.58 36.65
C TRP A 114 5.04 -9.56 35.64
N ALA A 115 6.38 -9.38 35.60
CA ALA A 115 7.01 -8.46 34.64
C ALA A 115 6.78 -8.90 33.20
N ALA A 116 6.81 -10.21 32.91
CA ALA A 116 6.51 -10.77 31.60
C ALA A 116 5.05 -10.52 31.18
N PHE A 117 4.11 -10.72 32.11
CA PHE A 117 2.68 -10.47 31.83
C PHE A 117 2.41 -8.99 31.56
N PHE A 118 2.97 -8.09 32.38
CA PHE A 118 2.82 -6.65 32.17
C PHE A 118 3.39 -6.21 30.82
N ALA A 119 4.60 -6.68 30.48
CA ALA A 119 5.21 -6.37 29.19
C ALA A 119 4.36 -6.85 28.01
N ALA A 120 3.82 -8.07 28.09
CA ALA A 120 2.94 -8.62 27.07
C ALA A 120 1.58 -7.91 27.01
N LEU A 121 1.05 -7.44 28.14
CA LEU A 121 -0.17 -6.65 28.17
C LEU A 121 0.03 -5.29 27.52
N LEU A 122 1.13 -4.59 27.84
CA LEU A 122 1.50 -3.36 27.15
C LEU A 122 1.65 -3.60 25.64
N PHE A 123 2.34 -4.68 25.25
CA PHE A 123 2.47 -5.06 23.83
C PHE A 123 1.11 -5.27 23.17
N ALA A 124 0.17 -5.90 23.87
CA ALA A 124 -1.18 -6.21 23.37
C ALA A 124 -2.07 -4.97 23.18
N VAL A 125 -1.87 -3.89 23.99
CA VAL A 125 -2.83 -2.76 24.02
C VAL A 125 -2.22 -1.42 23.62
N HIS A 126 -0.91 -1.33 23.41
CA HIS A 126 -0.27 -0.03 23.21
C HIS A 126 -0.59 0.58 21.85
N PRO A 127 -0.96 1.88 21.75
CA PRO A 127 -1.32 2.52 20.48
C PRO A 127 -0.23 2.49 19.40
N VAL A 128 1.03 2.34 19.79
CA VAL A 128 2.15 2.20 18.84
C VAL A 128 2.04 0.99 17.92
N GLN A 129 1.24 -0.01 18.28
CA GLN A 129 1.04 -1.22 17.50
C GLN A 129 -0.03 -1.05 16.40
N VAL A 130 -0.83 0.03 16.48
CA VAL A 130 -1.99 0.23 15.59
C VAL A 130 -1.58 0.24 14.12
N GLU A 131 -0.50 0.92 13.76
CA GLU A 131 -0.01 0.94 12.38
C GLU A 131 0.30 -0.47 11.86
N ALA A 132 0.97 -1.30 12.65
CA ALA A 132 1.32 -2.66 12.23
C ALA A 132 0.11 -3.60 12.14
N VAL A 133 -0.92 -3.38 12.98
CA VAL A 133 -2.10 -4.26 13.10
C VAL A 133 -3.23 -3.82 12.17
N SER A 134 -3.45 -2.51 12.01
CA SER A 134 -4.59 -1.95 11.28
C SER A 134 -4.28 -1.59 9.83
N TRP A 135 -3.05 -1.77 9.37
CA TRP A 135 -2.65 -1.56 7.97
C TRP A 135 -2.42 -2.90 7.27
N ALA A 136 -3.18 -3.18 6.21
CA ALA A 136 -3.13 -4.47 5.53
C ALA A 136 -1.75 -4.78 4.92
N ALA A 137 -1.06 -3.81 4.31
CA ALA A 137 0.29 -3.98 3.78
C ALA A 137 1.35 -4.20 4.89
N ALA A 138 1.07 -3.76 6.14
CA ALA A 138 1.95 -3.99 7.27
C ALA A 138 1.85 -5.41 7.86
N LEU A 139 0.99 -6.29 7.34
CA LEU A 139 0.86 -7.69 7.74
C LEU A 139 2.21 -8.42 7.78
N SER A 140 3.13 -8.08 6.87
CA SER A 140 4.51 -8.56 6.87
C SER A 140 5.24 -8.33 8.21
N THR A 141 4.96 -7.20 8.89
CA THR A 141 5.57 -6.85 10.18
C THR A 141 5.07 -7.75 11.31
N VAL A 142 3.79 -8.01 11.34
CA VAL A 142 3.19 -8.88 12.36
C VAL A 142 3.60 -10.34 12.13
N LEU A 143 3.62 -10.77 10.87
CA LEU A 143 3.98 -12.13 10.46
C LEU A 143 5.44 -12.46 10.78
N PHE A 144 6.41 -11.59 10.38
CA PHE A 144 7.81 -11.88 10.68
C PHE A 144 8.05 -11.94 12.19
N SER A 145 7.34 -11.12 12.96
CA SER A 145 7.45 -11.10 14.43
C SER A 145 6.94 -12.41 15.05
N THR A 146 5.88 -13.01 14.47
CA THR A 146 5.39 -14.33 14.87
C THR A 146 6.48 -15.40 14.71
N PHE A 147 7.10 -15.46 13.55
CA PHE A 147 8.17 -16.41 13.28
C PHE A 147 9.45 -16.11 14.08
N TYR A 148 9.76 -14.84 14.27
CA TYR A 148 10.89 -14.41 15.11
C TYR A 148 10.72 -14.86 16.55
N LEU A 149 9.57 -14.61 17.16
CA LEU A 149 9.22 -15.07 18.51
C LEU A 149 9.16 -16.61 18.58
N GLY A 150 8.65 -17.27 17.55
CA GLY A 150 8.66 -18.72 17.41
C GLY A 150 10.07 -19.30 17.44
N SER A 151 11.01 -18.66 16.72
CA SER A 151 12.42 -19.03 16.74
C SER A 151 13.04 -18.86 18.12
N LEU A 152 12.77 -17.74 18.80
CA LEU A 152 13.24 -17.49 20.17
C LEU A 152 12.70 -18.54 21.17
N LEU A 153 11.42 -18.88 21.08
CA LEU A 153 10.80 -19.89 21.94
C LEU A 153 11.37 -21.29 21.69
N ALA A 154 11.53 -21.68 20.45
CA ALA A 154 12.15 -22.97 20.09
C ALA A 154 13.61 -23.03 20.55
N TYR A 155 14.35 -21.91 20.43
CA TYR A 155 15.71 -21.80 20.94
C TYR A 155 15.78 -22.00 22.46
N LEU A 156 14.87 -21.38 23.23
CA LEU A 156 14.79 -21.58 24.69
C LEU A 156 14.41 -23.03 25.04
N GLU A 157 13.56 -23.68 24.26
CA GLU A 157 13.25 -25.11 24.45
C GLU A 157 14.48 -25.99 24.24
N TRP A 158 15.29 -25.69 23.22
CA TRP A 158 16.57 -26.37 23.04
C TRP A 158 17.49 -26.16 24.24
N ARG A 159 17.61 -24.91 24.75
CA ARG A 159 18.45 -24.60 25.93
C ARG A 159 18.00 -25.39 27.17
N ALA A 160 16.71 -25.61 27.32
CA ALA A 160 16.15 -26.33 28.47
C ALA A 160 16.22 -27.85 28.32
N SER A 161 15.96 -28.40 27.13
CA SER A 161 15.83 -29.85 26.89
C SER A 161 17.07 -30.50 26.27
N SER A 162 17.99 -29.72 25.70
CA SER A 162 19.14 -30.17 24.90
C SER A 162 18.77 -31.02 23.66
N LYS A 163 17.50 -31.08 23.28
CA LYS A 163 17.05 -31.85 22.10
C LYS A 163 17.31 -31.07 20.81
N ILE A 164 18.17 -31.62 19.94
CA ILE A 164 18.62 -30.97 18.69
C ILE A 164 17.48 -30.59 17.75
N ILE A 165 16.34 -31.28 17.79
CA ILE A 165 15.16 -30.98 16.97
C ILE A 165 14.72 -29.52 17.15
N TRP A 166 14.83 -28.95 18.35
CA TRP A 166 14.45 -27.58 18.61
C TRP A 166 15.38 -26.53 17.98
N VAL A 167 16.64 -26.89 17.70
CA VAL A 167 17.53 -26.05 16.86
C VAL A 167 17.00 -26.00 15.43
N GLY A 168 16.59 -27.16 14.89
CA GLY A 168 15.98 -27.24 13.56
C GLY A 168 14.68 -26.42 13.46
N VAL A 169 13.82 -26.53 14.47
CA VAL A 169 12.56 -25.73 14.53
C VAL A 169 12.88 -24.23 14.64
N SER A 170 13.87 -23.85 15.44
CA SER A 170 14.30 -22.45 15.58
C SER A 170 14.85 -21.90 14.25
N LEU A 171 15.68 -22.66 13.54
CA LEU A 171 16.22 -22.27 12.23
C LEU A 171 15.12 -22.18 11.17
N ALA A 172 14.17 -23.11 11.14
CA ALA A 172 13.04 -23.08 10.21
C ALA A 172 12.15 -21.85 10.47
N ALA A 173 11.87 -21.55 11.73
CA ALA A 173 11.12 -20.35 12.09
C ALA A 173 11.90 -19.07 11.73
N PHE A 174 13.22 -19.04 11.94
CA PHE A 174 14.06 -17.93 11.54
C PHE A 174 14.09 -17.73 10.02
N LEU A 175 14.19 -18.82 9.24
CA LEU A 175 14.07 -18.76 7.79
C LEU A 175 12.72 -18.17 7.36
N ALA A 176 11.62 -18.63 7.95
CA ALA A 176 10.29 -18.09 7.67
C ALA A 176 10.20 -16.59 8.05
N ALA A 177 10.84 -16.15 9.13
CA ALA A 177 10.92 -14.75 9.51
C ALA A 177 11.68 -13.92 8.45
N CYS A 178 12.84 -14.40 7.96
CA CYS A 178 13.60 -13.75 6.89
C CYS A 178 12.82 -13.69 5.56
N LEU A 179 12.09 -14.75 5.24
CA LEU A 179 11.20 -14.81 4.06
C LEU A 179 9.93 -13.96 4.21
N SER A 180 9.63 -13.48 5.43
CA SER A 180 8.53 -12.53 5.67
C SER A 180 8.98 -11.08 5.60
N LYS A 181 10.15 -10.76 6.20
CA LYS A 181 10.72 -9.42 6.23
C LYS A 181 12.22 -9.46 6.53
N SER A 182 13.00 -8.72 5.77
CA SER A 182 14.47 -8.69 5.91
C SER A 182 14.95 -8.21 7.31
N ALA A 183 14.11 -7.48 8.05
CA ALA A 183 14.42 -7.06 9.44
C ALA A 183 14.73 -8.23 10.39
N ALA A 184 14.31 -9.43 10.06
CA ALA A 184 14.58 -10.64 10.85
C ALA A 184 16.07 -10.98 10.98
N VAL A 185 16.96 -10.48 10.12
CA VAL A 185 18.42 -10.75 10.14
C VAL A 185 19.10 -10.38 11.48
N THR A 186 18.43 -9.64 12.33
CA THR A 186 18.91 -9.26 13.67
C THR A 186 18.83 -10.40 14.70
N LEU A 187 18.09 -11.48 14.42
CA LEU A 187 17.85 -12.58 15.37
C LEU A 187 19.13 -13.20 15.95
N PRO A 188 20.19 -13.50 15.18
CA PRO A 188 21.41 -14.10 15.75
C PRO A 188 22.03 -13.25 16.86
N LEU A 189 21.97 -11.93 16.75
CA LEU A 189 22.46 -11.00 17.77
C LEU A 189 21.57 -11.04 19.02
N VAL A 190 20.27 -11.12 18.85
CA VAL A 190 19.33 -11.28 19.97
C VAL A 190 19.53 -12.63 20.67
N LEU A 191 19.80 -13.72 19.93
CA LEU A 191 20.13 -15.02 20.51
C LEU A 191 21.42 -14.99 21.35
N LEU A 192 22.42 -14.18 20.98
CA LEU A 192 23.60 -13.96 21.80
C LEU A 192 23.25 -13.25 23.11
N ALA A 193 22.40 -12.24 23.07
CA ALA A 193 21.94 -11.55 24.27
C ALA A 193 21.11 -12.47 25.20
N VAL A 194 20.27 -13.33 24.60
CA VAL A 194 19.50 -14.37 25.30
C VAL A 194 20.43 -15.36 25.98
N ASP A 195 21.48 -15.84 25.30
CA ASP A 195 22.46 -16.75 25.90
C ASP A 195 23.23 -16.11 27.05
N PHE A 196 23.69 -14.87 26.86
CA PHE A 196 24.38 -14.13 27.88
C PHE A 196 23.53 -13.98 29.17
N TYR A 197 22.24 -13.67 28.98
CA TYR A 197 21.33 -13.57 30.12
C TYR A 197 21.07 -14.94 30.76
N TRP A 198 20.82 -15.99 29.94
CA TRP A 198 20.58 -17.36 30.39
C TRP A 198 21.73 -17.90 31.22
N GLU A 199 22.98 -17.74 30.76
CA GLU A 199 24.17 -18.21 31.50
C GLU A 199 24.33 -17.47 32.83
N LYS A 200 24.15 -16.15 32.85
CA LYS A 200 24.20 -15.39 34.11
C LYS A 200 23.14 -15.82 35.12
N ARG A 201 21.97 -16.22 34.63
CA ARG A 201 20.88 -16.69 35.51
C ARG A 201 21.12 -18.10 36.04
N THR A 202 21.58 -19.02 35.19
CA THR A 202 21.69 -20.45 35.54
C THR A 202 23.03 -20.87 36.07
N ARG A 203 24.12 -20.11 35.82
CA ARG A 203 25.49 -20.41 36.22
C ARG A 203 26.20 -19.15 36.71
N PRO A 204 25.93 -18.69 37.95
CA PRO A 204 26.44 -17.40 38.42
C PRO A 204 27.96 -17.39 38.77
N THR A 205 28.69 -18.51 38.72
CA THR A 205 30.11 -18.59 39.10
C THR A 205 31.06 -18.40 37.92
N ALA A 206 32.11 -17.58 38.12
CA ALA A 206 33.04 -17.11 37.08
C ALA A 206 33.85 -18.23 36.36
N VAL A 207 34.01 -19.41 36.93
CA VAL A 207 34.79 -20.53 36.37
C VAL A 207 34.08 -21.22 35.21
N SER A 208 32.74 -21.17 35.17
CA SER A 208 31.93 -21.75 34.08
C SER A 208 31.86 -20.87 32.84
N ALA A 209 32.10 -19.56 32.97
CA ALA A 209 31.92 -18.58 31.87
C ALA A 209 32.95 -18.73 30.74
N ARG A 210 34.20 -19.15 31.05
CA ARG A 210 35.29 -19.24 30.04
C ARG A 210 35.13 -20.40 29.03
N LYS A 211 34.56 -21.54 29.45
CA LYS A 211 34.32 -22.70 28.58
C LYS A 211 33.04 -22.55 27.72
N GLY A 212 32.15 -21.63 28.10
CA GLY A 212 30.85 -21.44 27.43
C GLY A 212 30.86 -20.52 26.21
N THR A 213 31.76 -19.53 26.17
CA THR A 213 31.74 -18.46 25.15
C THR A 213 32.01 -18.97 23.72
N ALA A 214 32.95 -19.87 23.53
CA ALA A 214 33.23 -20.45 22.20
C ALA A 214 32.06 -21.30 21.70
N GLY A 215 31.47 -22.12 22.57
CA GLY A 215 30.28 -22.93 22.25
C GLY A 215 29.05 -22.08 21.96
N MET A 216 28.88 -20.93 22.63
CA MET A 216 27.82 -19.99 22.35
C MET A 216 27.92 -19.41 20.94
N LEU A 217 29.10 -19.05 20.46
CA LEU A 217 29.33 -18.51 19.11
C LEU A 217 29.17 -19.59 18.06
N LEU A 218 29.70 -20.78 18.27
CA LEU A 218 29.60 -21.89 17.32
C LEU A 218 28.13 -22.27 17.01
N ASN A 219 27.28 -22.29 18.02
CA ASN A 219 25.86 -22.60 17.86
C ASN A 219 25.07 -21.51 17.08
N LYS A 220 25.66 -20.32 16.87
CA LYS A 220 25.04 -19.22 16.09
C LYS A 220 25.47 -19.23 14.62
N ILE A 221 26.49 -20.03 14.25
CA ILE A 221 26.99 -20.06 12.86
C ILE A 221 25.85 -20.28 11.86
N PRO A 222 24.94 -21.27 12.01
CA PRO A 222 23.84 -21.46 11.04
C PRO A 222 22.91 -20.24 10.95
N PHE A 223 22.63 -19.59 12.07
CA PHE A 223 21.81 -18.38 12.12
C PHE A 223 22.53 -17.18 11.49
N LEU A 224 23.84 -17.04 11.74
CA LEU A 224 24.65 -15.96 11.16
C LEU A 224 24.80 -16.11 9.64
N VAL A 225 25.01 -17.34 9.16
CA VAL A 225 25.08 -17.63 7.72
C VAL A 225 23.76 -17.27 7.05
N LEU A 226 22.63 -17.68 7.63
CA LEU A 226 21.31 -17.38 7.09
C LEU A 226 21.06 -15.85 7.10
N ALA A 227 21.39 -15.15 8.19
CA ALA A 227 21.27 -13.70 8.27
C ALA A 227 22.12 -12.97 7.21
N LEU A 228 23.35 -13.46 7.00
CA LEU A 228 24.26 -12.89 5.99
C LEU A 228 23.71 -13.08 4.57
N VAL A 229 23.23 -14.28 4.23
CA VAL A 229 22.65 -14.58 2.92
C VAL A 229 21.46 -13.67 2.64
N PHE A 230 20.52 -13.57 3.57
CA PHE A 230 19.34 -12.68 3.39
C PHE A 230 19.70 -11.20 3.44
N GLY A 231 20.68 -10.80 4.24
CA GLY A 231 21.19 -9.43 4.27
C GLY A 231 21.82 -9.02 2.95
N LEU A 232 22.69 -9.85 2.38
CA LEU A 232 23.33 -9.60 1.08
C LEU A 232 22.31 -9.63 -0.06
N TYR A 233 21.38 -10.58 -0.03
CA TYR A 233 20.31 -10.66 -1.04
C TYR A 233 19.44 -9.40 -1.03
N THR A 234 18.99 -8.96 0.15
CA THR A 234 18.19 -7.73 0.27
C THR A 234 18.96 -6.49 -0.22
N PHE A 235 20.28 -6.49 -0.03
CA PHE A 235 21.12 -5.40 -0.51
C PHE A 235 21.21 -5.40 -2.04
N ALA A 236 21.47 -6.56 -2.64
CA ALA A 236 21.63 -6.71 -4.08
C ALA A 236 20.31 -6.40 -4.86
N THR A 237 19.15 -6.85 -4.33
CA THR A 237 17.86 -6.63 -5.01
C THR A 237 17.48 -5.15 -5.04
N ARG A 238 17.76 -4.40 -3.99
CA ARG A 238 17.48 -2.95 -3.94
C ARG A 238 18.33 -2.12 -4.92
N GLU A 239 19.56 -2.54 -5.20
CA GLU A 239 20.41 -1.90 -6.22
C GLU A 239 19.87 -2.15 -7.63
N MET A 240 19.33 -3.33 -7.91
CA MET A 240 18.83 -3.71 -9.24
C MET A 240 17.54 -2.98 -9.64
N GLU A 241 16.68 -2.59 -8.70
CA GLU A 241 15.43 -1.90 -8.99
C GLU A 241 15.58 -0.40 -9.30
N GLY A 242 16.80 0.11 -9.42
CA GLY A 242 17.05 1.52 -9.73
C GLY A 242 16.54 2.48 -8.65
N HIS A 243 16.22 1.98 -7.46
CA HIS A 243 16.08 2.81 -6.28
C HIS A 243 17.48 3.33 -5.96
N ASN A 244 17.84 4.44 -6.63
CA ASN A 244 19.13 5.07 -6.49
C ASN A 244 19.43 5.26 -5.01
N ILE A 245 20.22 4.34 -4.44
CA ILE A 245 20.80 4.46 -3.10
C ILE A 245 21.47 5.82 -2.96
N ASP A 246 21.95 6.35 -4.09
CA ASP A 246 22.59 7.65 -4.19
C ASP A 246 21.62 8.84 -4.09
N ALA A 247 20.37 8.73 -4.56
CA ALA A 247 19.42 9.86 -4.49
C ALA A 247 19.08 10.25 -3.04
N ALA A 248 18.92 9.26 -2.15
CA ALA A 248 18.73 9.54 -0.72
C ALA A 248 20.05 9.91 -0.02
N SER A 249 21.20 9.46 -0.53
CA SER A 249 22.53 9.84 -0.01
C SER A 249 22.90 11.28 -0.35
N THR A 250 22.35 11.84 -1.41
CA THR A 250 22.58 13.25 -1.80
C THR A 250 21.76 14.24 -0.94
N THR A 251 20.66 13.79 -0.33
CA THR A 251 19.77 14.65 0.46
C THR A 251 20.29 14.91 1.89
N PHE A 252 20.92 13.91 2.53
CA PHE A 252 21.39 14.00 3.90
C PHE A 252 22.86 13.57 4.04
N SER A 253 23.69 14.47 4.60
CA SER A 253 25.11 14.20 4.90
C SER A 253 25.26 13.12 5.98
N PHE A 254 26.47 12.58 6.14
CA PHE A 254 26.77 11.65 7.24
C PHE A 254 26.44 12.27 8.62
N THR A 255 26.73 13.56 8.80
CA THR A 255 26.42 14.31 10.03
C THR A 255 24.91 14.41 10.25
N ASP A 256 24.15 14.65 9.20
CA ASP A 256 22.68 14.65 9.30
C ASP A 256 22.14 13.30 9.78
N ARG A 257 22.63 12.22 9.18
CA ARG A 257 22.21 10.86 9.58
C ARG A 257 22.58 10.52 11.00
N PHE A 258 23.69 11.02 11.49
CA PHE A 258 24.08 10.88 12.89
C PHE A 258 23.06 11.56 13.83
N PHE A 259 22.67 12.81 13.53
CA PHE A 259 21.64 13.51 14.32
C PHE A 259 20.27 12.84 14.20
N MET A 260 19.85 12.46 12.98
CA MET A 260 18.59 11.77 12.73
C MET A 260 18.51 10.44 13.49
N THR A 261 19.58 9.64 13.46
CA THR A 261 19.67 8.37 14.19
C THR A 261 19.60 8.58 15.70
N SER A 262 20.35 9.56 16.20
CA SER A 262 20.36 9.89 17.62
C SER A 262 18.98 10.32 18.13
N GLN A 263 18.31 11.18 17.36
CA GLN A 263 16.96 11.64 17.69
C GLN A 263 15.96 10.48 17.60
N THR A 264 16.06 9.61 16.59
CA THR A 264 15.17 8.44 16.43
C THR A 264 15.28 7.47 17.60
N LEU A 265 16.48 7.24 18.14
CA LEU A 265 16.69 6.39 19.31
C LEU A 265 16.00 6.91 20.57
N LEU A 266 15.81 8.23 20.72
CA LEU A 266 15.07 8.86 21.81
C LEU A 266 13.57 9.04 21.49
N PHE A 267 13.23 9.20 20.22
CA PHE A 267 11.86 9.40 19.75
C PHE A 267 10.93 8.23 20.16
N TYR A 268 11.34 7.01 19.91
CA TYR A 268 10.51 5.85 20.22
C TYR A 268 10.27 5.62 21.71
N PRO A 269 11.28 5.66 22.63
CA PRO A 269 11.02 5.62 24.07
C PRO A 269 10.06 6.72 24.52
N PHE A 270 10.19 7.93 23.97
CA PHE A 270 9.25 9.02 24.27
C PHE A 270 7.83 8.69 23.80
N LYS A 271 7.65 8.12 22.60
CA LYS A 271 6.33 7.69 22.07
C LYS A 271 5.71 6.55 22.89
N LEU A 272 6.53 5.67 23.49
CA LEU A 272 6.02 4.64 24.40
C LEU A 272 5.58 5.20 25.75
N LEU A 273 6.19 6.29 26.23
CA LEU A 273 5.80 6.93 27.48
C LEU A 273 4.64 7.92 27.30
N VAL A 274 4.62 8.64 26.17
CA VAL A 274 3.60 9.61 25.80
C VAL A 274 2.95 9.17 24.49
N PRO A 275 1.95 8.25 24.56
CA PRO A 275 1.37 7.59 23.39
C PRO A 275 0.34 8.47 22.67
N LEU A 276 0.77 9.67 22.28
CA LEU A 276 -0.03 10.68 21.61
C LEU A 276 0.63 11.13 20.29
N GLY A 277 -0.19 11.70 19.42
CA GLY A 277 0.32 12.30 18.18
C GLY A 277 0.88 11.27 17.17
N PHE A 278 0.33 10.05 17.13
CA PHE A 278 0.71 9.05 16.12
C PHE A 278 0.31 9.50 14.72
N SER A 279 1.23 9.35 13.76
CA SER A 279 1.05 9.72 12.36
C SER A 279 1.65 8.64 11.46
N VAL A 280 1.11 8.50 10.25
CA VAL A 280 1.68 7.60 9.25
C VAL A 280 3.07 8.05 8.79
N SER A 281 3.37 9.33 8.90
CA SER A 281 4.66 9.92 8.52
C SER A 281 5.21 10.85 9.61
N TYR A 282 6.52 10.74 9.84
CA TYR A 282 7.29 11.62 10.72
C TYR A 282 8.48 12.17 9.94
N PRO A 283 8.27 13.22 9.13
CA PRO A 283 9.31 13.75 8.25
C PRO A 283 10.50 14.30 9.04
N PHE A 284 11.69 14.15 8.48
CA PHE A 284 12.89 14.85 8.94
C PHE A 284 12.98 16.18 8.21
N VAL A 285 12.69 17.27 8.89
CA VAL A 285 12.63 18.61 8.29
C VAL A 285 13.75 19.50 8.82
N LYS A 286 14.51 20.11 7.92
CA LYS A 286 15.40 21.23 8.22
C LYS A 286 14.69 22.55 7.89
N MET A 287 14.65 23.47 8.84
CA MET A 287 14.17 24.82 8.59
C MET A 287 15.38 25.69 8.18
N ASN A 288 15.34 26.24 6.96
CA ASN A 288 16.45 27.02 6.41
C ASN A 288 17.82 26.30 6.47
N GLY A 289 17.82 24.97 6.22
CA GLY A 289 19.03 24.15 6.26
C GLY A 289 19.50 23.74 7.65
N VAL A 290 18.81 24.12 8.72
CA VAL A 290 19.17 23.86 10.14
C VAL A 290 18.16 22.92 10.78
N TRP A 291 18.64 21.96 11.55
CA TRP A 291 17.79 21.08 12.37
C TRP A 291 17.20 21.83 13.55
N SER A 292 16.02 21.42 14.01
CA SER A 292 15.49 21.86 15.29
C SER A 292 16.37 21.39 16.46
N TRP A 293 16.29 22.09 17.59
CA TRP A 293 17.23 21.91 18.73
C TRP A 293 17.29 20.49 19.28
N GLU A 294 16.19 19.74 19.21
CA GLU A 294 16.11 18.36 19.67
C GLU A 294 17.06 17.40 18.94
N TYR A 295 17.41 17.69 17.67
CA TYR A 295 18.38 16.87 16.93
C TYR A 295 19.79 17.07 17.45
N TYR A 296 20.16 18.27 17.87
CA TYR A 296 21.50 18.57 18.41
C TYR A 296 21.66 18.09 19.85
N THR A 297 20.59 18.08 20.64
CA THR A 297 20.61 17.62 22.03
C THR A 297 20.52 16.11 22.16
N ALA A 298 19.96 15.41 21.19
CA ALA A 298 19.80 13.95 21.23
C ALA A 298 21.12 13.18 21.40
N PRO A 299 22.22 13.46 20.66
CA PRO A 299 23.50 12.79 20.88
C PRO A 299 24.04 12.99 22.30
N VAL A 300 23.91 14.19 22.86
CA VAL A 300 24.35 14.51 24.22
C VAL A 300 23.55 13.71 25.25
N ALA A 301 22.24 13.66 25.10
CA ALA A 301 21.36 12.87 25.96
C ALA A 301 21.65 11.36 25.86
N LEU A 302 21.91 10.83 24.67
CA LEU A 302 22.30 9.43 24.49
C LEU A 302 23.66 9.13 25.11
N LEU A 303 24.64 10.02 24.97
CA LEU A 303 25.94 9.87 25.61
C LEU A 303 25.79 9.83 27.15
N ALA A 304 25.03 10.77 27.71
CA ALA A 304 24.75 10.79 29.15
C ALA A 304 24.06 9.51 29.63
N LEU A 305 23.06 9.03 28.89
CA LEU A 305 22.37 7.78 29.18
C LEU A 305 23.30 6.58 29.07
N THR A 306 24.16 6.54 28.05
CA THR A 306 25.16 5.46 27.87
C THR A 306 26.15 5.44 29.04
N ILE A 307 26.65 6.59 29.50
CA ILE A 307 27.54 6.70 30.67
C ILE A 307 26.80 6.22 31.92
N LEU A 308 25.55 6.60 32.12
CA LEU A 308 24.75 6.18 33.27
C LEU A 308 24.55 4.65 33.27
N ILE A 309 24.18 4.08 32.11
CA ILE A 309 24.04 2.62 31.95
C ILE A 309 25.37 1.93 32.20
N TRP A 310 26.49 2.44 31.69
CA TRP A 310 27.80 1.87 31.90
C TRP A 310 28.23 1.92 33.37
N LYS A 311 28.00 3.03 34.08
CA LYS A 311 28.36 3.20 35.48
C LYS A 311 27.48 2.40 36.46
N LYS A 312 26.15 2.43 36.26
CA LYS A 312 25.16 1.89 37.21
C LYS A 312 24.47 0.61 36.75
N GLY A 313 24.39 0.39 35.41
CA GLY A 313 23.59 -0.66 34.81
C GLY A 313 24.36 -1.85 34.25
N ARG A 314 25.67 -1.74 34.00
CA ARG A 314 26.48 -2.79 33.37
C ARG A 314 26.49 -4.15 34.07
N SER A 315 26.22 -4.16 35.37
CA SER A 315 26.12 -5.38 36.19
C SER A 315 24.67 -5.93 36.24
N ASN A 316 23.70 -5.19 35.77
CA ASN A 316 22.30 -5.60 35.79
C ASN A 316 21.94 -6.36 34.48
N PRO A 317 21.81 -7.70 34.54
CA PRO A 317 21.55 -8.50 33.33
C PRO A 317 20.18 -8.25 32.74
N GLU A 318 19.15 -7.90 33.53
CA GLU A 318 17.81 -7.58 33.05
C GLU A 318 17.82 -6.29 32.22
N LEU A 319 18.54 -5.25 32.68
CA LEU A 319 18.68 -4.01 31.94
C LEU A 319 19.39 -4.24 30.58
N LEU A 320 20.49 -5.02 30.61
CA LEU A 320 21.22 -5.34 29.37
C LEU A 320 20.38 -6.16 28.39
N LEU A 321 19.60 -7.13 28.88
CA LEU A 321 18.66 -7.89 28.07
C LEU A 321 17.58 -6.97 27.46
N ALA A 322 16.97 -6.12 28.28
CA ALA A 322 15.91 -5.20 27.81
C ALA A 322 16.43 -4.25 26.74
N LEU A 323 17.63 -3.69 26.91
CA LEU A 323 18.29 -2.84 25.94
C LEU A 323 18.63 -3.61 24.65
N ALA A 324 19.11 -4.85 24.77
CA ALA A 324 19.38 -5.68 23.60
C ALA A 324 18.10 -6.00 22.80
N LEU A 325 17.01 -6.35 23.49
CA LEU A 325 15.70 -6.59 22.87
C LEU A 325 15.11 -5.33 22.22
N TYR A 326 15.48 -4.15 22.71
CA TYR A 326 15.07 -2.88 22.10
C TYR A 326 15.96 -2.50 20.91
N LEU A 327 17.28 -2.43 21.12
CA LEU A 327 18.22 -1.84 20.17
C LEU A 327 18.51 -2.76 18.98
N LEU A 328 18.66 -4.08 19.20
CA LEU A 328 19.07 -4.99 18.14
C LEU A 328 18.01 -5.14 17.03
N PRO A 329 16.72 -5.41 17.32
CA PRO A 329 15.71 -5.45 16.25
C PRO A 329 15.49 -4.09 15.58
N LEU A 330 15.65 -2.98 16.33
CA LEU A 330 15.51 -1.62 15.79
C LEU A 330 16.67 -1.22 14.88
N SER A 331 17.87 -1.79 15.07
CA SER A 331 19.12 -1.33 14.42
C SER A 331 19.05 -1.26 12.89
N VAL A 332 18.35 -2.18 12.25
CA VAL A 332 18.18 -2.22 10.79
C VAL A 332 17.17 -1.21 10.24
N MET A 333 16.40 -0.57 11.15
CA MET A 333 15.42 0.46 10.81
C MET A 333 15.92 1.88 11.10
N LEU A 334 17.14 2.01 11.61
CA LEU A 334 17.71 3.32 11.92
C LEU A 334 18.21 4.02 10.64
N PRO A 335 18.07 5.34 10.54
CA PRO A 335 18.43 6.12 9.34
C PRO A 335 19.95 6.31 9.17
N PHE A 336 20.75 5.31 9.58
CA PHE A 336 22.20 5.34 9.39
C PHE A 336 22.59 5.18 7.94
N ARG A 337 21.83 4.34 7.21
CA ARG A 337 21.95 4.13 5.79
C ARG A 337 20.57 4.35 5.17
N THR A 338 20.38 5.49 4.53
CA THR A 338 19.13 5.79 3.84
C THR A 338 19.02 4.89 2.62
N VAL A 339 18.12 3.94 2.66
CA VAL A 339 17.78 3.11 1.52
C VAL A 339 16.38 3.53 1.08
N GLY A 340 16.32 4.46 0.14
CA GLY A 340 15.22 4.63 -0.80
C GLY A 340 13.81 4.91 -0.29
N SER A 341 13.58 5.38 0.95
CA SER A 341 12.24 5.81 1.36
C SER A 341 12.25 7.20 2.00
N PHE A 342 11.28 8.03 1.63
CA PHE A 342 11.03 9.35 2.21
C PHE A 342 10.62 9.28 3.69
N GLU A 343 10.23 8.08 4.17
CA GLU A 343 9.81 7.84 5.55
C GLU A 343 10.89 7.10 6.31
N LEU A 344 11.74 7.85 7.00
CA LEU A 344 12.80 7.28 7.83
C LEU A 344 12.34 6.91 9.24
N ARG A 345 11.10 7.25 9.63
CA ARG A 345 10.47 6.88 10.90
C ARG A 345 9.03 6.43 10.71
N SER A 346 8.65 5.34 11.38
CA SER A 346 7.30 4.77 11.33
C SER A 346 7.04 3.99 12.61
N ASP A 347 5.84 4.01 13.13
CA ASP A 347 5.50 3.33 14.39
C ASP A 347 5.66 1.81 14.27
N ARG A 348 5.43 1.22 13.11
CA ARG A 348 5.64 -0.22 12.85
C ARG A 348 7.08 -0.70 13.01
N TYR A 349 8.06 0.20 12.99
CA TYR A 349 9.48 -0.18 13.14
C TYR A 349 9.84 -0.65 14.55
N ILE A 350 9.11 -0.22 15.56
CA ILE A 350 9.34 -0.68 16.92
C ILE A 350 8.38 -1.80 17.36
N TYR A 351 7.59 -2.36 16.47
CA TYR A 351 6.60 -3.38 16.79
C TYR A 351 7.15 -4.50 17.67
N LEU A 352 8.32 -5.06 17.34
CA LEU A 352 8.98 -6.09 18.14
C LEU A 352 9.93 -5.49 19.18
N SER A 353 10.60 -4.40 18.85
CA SER A 353 11.64 -3.80 19.70
C SER A 353 11.08 -3.24 21.01
N CYS A 354 9.83 -2.77 21.05
CA CYS A 354 9.21 -2.24 22.26
C CYS A 354 9.13 -3.26 23.41
N VAL A 355 9.18 -4.57 23.11
CA VAL A 355 9.17 -5.66 24.10
C VAL A 355 10.26 -5.45 25.15
N GLY A 356 11.46 -5.01 24.76
CA GLY A 356 12.55 -4.74 25.67
C GLY A 356 12.21 -3.65 26.70
N LEU A 357 11.67 -2.52 26.22
CA LEU A 357 11.30 -1.39 27.09
C LEU A 357 10.06 -1.69 27.95
N PHE A 358 9.08 -2.41 27.41
CA PHE A 358 7.92 -2.87 28.19
C PHE A 358 8.34 -3.85 29.29
N PHE A 359 9.31 -4.73 29.01
CA PHE A 359 9.85 -5.63 30.03
C PHE A 359 10.60 -4.84 31.14
N LEU A 360 11.36 -3.82 30.78
CA LEU A 360 12.02 -2.96 31.76
C LEU A 360 10.99 -2.23 32.64
N ALA A 361 9.91 -1.72 32.06
CA ALA A 361 8.80 -1.13 32.82
C ALA A 361 8.15 -2.17 33.78
N GLY A 362 7.96 -3.39 33.30
CA GLY A 362 7.46 -4.51 34.13
C GLY A 362 8.35 -4.82 35.32
N ILE A 363 9.67 -4.90 35.11
CA ILE A 363 10.63 -5.12 36.19
C ILE A 363 10.56 -4.00 37.24
N PHE A 364 10.45 -2.75 36.80
CA PHE A 364 10.35 -1.61 37.69
C PHE A 364 9.08 -1.67 38.54
N LEU A 365 7.94 -1.92 37.90
CA LEU A 365 6.64 -1.98 38.59
C LEU A 365 6.49 -3.22 39.48
N GLU A 366 7.15 -4.33 39.14
CA GLU A 366 7.14 -5.55 39.98
C GLU A 366 7.68 -5.31 41.40
N LYS A 367 8.56 -4.31 41.59
CA LYS A 367 9.11 -3.92 42.89
C LYS A 367 8.11 -3.18 43.78
N LEU A 368 7.02 -2.68 43.21
CA LEU A 368 5.96 -1.98 43.95
C LEU A 368 5.06 -2.99 44.68
N LYS A 369 4.47 -2.52 45.79
CA LYS A 369 3.49 -3.31 46.53
C LYS A 369 2.26 -3.63 45.64
N PRO A 370 1.62 -4.80 45.84
CA PRO A 370 0.45 -5.21 45.03
C PRO A 370 -0.69 -4.17 44.98
N GLU A 371 -0.90 -3.45 46.11
CA GLU A 371 -1.93 -2.42 46.25
C GLU A 371 -1.71 -1.22 45.32
N VAL A 372 -0.47 -0.99 44.87
CA VAL A 372 -0.08 0.10 43.97
C VAL A 372 0.07 -0.43 42.55
N ARG A 373 0.78 -1.54 42.35
CA ARG A 373 1.09 -2.06 41.01
C ARG A 373 -0.12 -2.59 40.24
N ASN A 374 -1.07 -3.24 40.94
CA ASN A 374 -2.24 -3.83 40.29
C ASN A 374 -3.20 -2.75 39.70
N PRO A 375 -3.55 -1.68 40.44
CA PRO A 375 -4.24 -0.53 39.86
C PRO A 375 -3.50 0.10 38.66
N ILE A 376 -2.16 0.25 38.72
CA ILE A 376 -1.37 0.77 37.58
C ILE A 376 -1.50 -0.15 36.38
N LEU A 377 -1.43 -1.47 36.56
CA LEU A 377 -1.61 -2.42 35.45
C LEU A 377 -2.98 -2.26 34.79
N ILE A 378 -4.05 -2.20 35.59
CA ILE A 378 -5.42 -2.05 35.06
C ILE A 378 -5.59 -0.69 34.39
N ALA A 379 -5.16 0.39 35.04
CA ALA A 379 -5.27 1.74 34.49
C ALA A 379 -4.48 1.89 33.18
N SER A 380 -3.26 1.31 33.11
CA SER A 380 -2.47 1.29 31.87
C SER A 380 -3.17 0.54 30.76
N ALA A 381 -3.72 -0.65 31.05
CA ALA A 381 -4.43 -1.46 30.08
C ALA A 381 -5.66 -0.74 29.52
N VAL A 382 -6.48 -0.14 30.40
CA VAL A 382 -7.68 0.60 30.00
C VAL A 382 -7.32 1.85 29.22
N LEU A 383 -6.41 2.68 29.72
CA LEU A 383 -6.04 3.94 29.05
C LEU A 383 -5.39 3.67 27.69
N LEU A 384 -4.38 2.81 27.64
CA LEU A 384 -3.66 2.53 26.40
C LEU A 384 -4.55 1.78 25.40
N GLY A 385 -5.38 0.84 25.87
CA GLY A 385 -6.35 0.16 25.02
C GLY A 385 -7.38 1.11 24.43
N PHE A 386 -7.87 2.07 25.20
CA PHE A 386 -8.78 3.11 24.71
C PHE A 386 -8.09 4.02 23.67
N LEU A 387 -6.85 4.44 23.94
CA LEU A 387 -6.09 5.24 22.96
C LEU A 387 -5.79 4.45 21.69
N ALA A 388 -5.49 3.14 21.79
CA ALA A 388 -5.31 2.28 20.63
C ALA A 388 -6.61 2.13 19.83
N PHE A 389 -7.73 1.94 20.49
CA PHE A 389 -9.04 1.88 19.85
C PHE A 389 -9.35 3.17 19.07
N LEU A 390 -9.11 4.35 19.68
CA LEU A 390 -9.28 5.63 18.99
C LEU A 390 -8.33 5.75 17.77
N GLN A 391 -7.06 5.34 17.95
CA GLN A 391 -6.07 5.39 16.88
C GLN A 391 -6.40 4.42 15.73
N THR A 392 -7.07 3.28 16.01
CA THR A 392 -7.55 2.35 14.97
C THR A 392 -8.53 3.02 14.02
N GLY A 393 -9.37 3.96 14.51
CA GLY A 393 -10.28 4.76 13.70
C GLY A 393 -9.58 5.69 12.71
N VAL A 394 -8.34 6.10 12.99
CA VAL A 394 -7.52 6.89 12.04
C VAL A 394 -7.16 6.07 10.80
N TRP A 395 -7.05 4.74 10.93
CA TRP A 395 -6.75 3.81 9.85
C TRP A 395 -8.00 3.28 9.13
N LYS A 396 -9.17 3.89 9.35
CA LYS A 396 -10.45 3.43 8.78
C LYS A 396 -10.42 3.37 7.24
N ASN A 397 -9.81 4.36 6.60
CA ASN A 397 -9.56 4.44 5.16
C ASN A 397 -8.45 5.46 4.87
N GLY A 398 -8.01 5.53 3.62
CA GLY A 398 -6.90 6.41 3.25
C GLY A 398 -7.20 7.90 3.44
N VAL A 399 -8.44 8.35 3.25
CA VAL A 399 -8.81 9.77 3.49
C VAL A 399 -8.65 10.11 4.97
N ALA A 400 -9.24 9.33 5.88
CA ALA A 400 -9.13 9.56 7.33
C ALA A 400 -7.66 9.53 7.81
N LEU A 401 -6.85 8.60 7.27
CA LEU A 401 -5.45 8.48 7.60
C LEU A 401 -4.66 9.73 7.22
N PHE A 402 -4.82 10.20 5.98
CA PHE A 402 -4.04 11.34 5.51
C PHE A 402 -4.62 12.69 5.93
N GLU A 403 -5.90 12.80 6.25
CA GLU A 403 -6.43 13.96 7.00
C GLU A 403 -5.79 14.09 8.39
N ASN A 404 -5.62 12.97 9.11
CA ASN A 404 -4.89 12.99 10.37
C ASN A 404 -3.42 13.39 10.17
N CYS A 405 -2.78 12.94 9.08
CA CYS A 405 -1.43 13.32 8.73
C CYS A 405 -1.31 14.83 8.45
N THR A 406 -2.15 15.37 7.57
CA THR A 406 -2.13 16.79 7.21
C THR A 406 -2.47 17.73 8.38
N LYS A 407 -3.34 17.29 9.32
CA LYS A 407 -3.60 18.03 10.56
C LYS A 407 -2.38 18.15 11.45
N LYS A 408 -1.49 17.14 11.47
CA LYS A 408 -0.27 17.10 12.30
C LYS A 408 0.94 17.71 11.62
N THR A 409 1.01 17.54 10.31
CA THR A 409 2.11 18.02 9.46
C THR A 409 1.54 18.69 8.20
N PRO A 410 0.91 19.89 8.34
CA PRO A 410 0.24 20.53 7.21
C PRO A 410 1.17 20.86 6.04
N GLU A 411 2.44 21.10 6.32
CA GLU A 411 3.48 21.41 5.31
C GLU A 411 4.13 20.18 4.69
N SER A 412 3.67 18.97 5.03
CA SER A 412 4.18 17.74 4.43
C SER A 412 3.60 17.52 3.03
N SER A 413 4.43 17.71 2.00
CA SER A 413 4.06 17.40 0.60
C SER A 413 3.59 15.96 0.45
N LEU A 414 4.23 15.00 1.14
CA LEU A 414 3.83 13.60 1.15
C LEU A 414 2.41 13.39 1.68
N CYS A 415 2.07 13.99 2.85
CA CYS A 415 0.73 13.85 3.44
C CYS A 415 -0.33 14.48 2.54
N GLN A 416 -0.06 15.65 1.98
CA GLN A 416 -0.95 16.35 1.05
C GLN A 416 -1.17 15.54 -0.23
N CYS A 417 -0.10 15.01 -0.82
CA CYS A 417 -0.16 14.21 -2.05
C CYS A 417 -0.97 12.92 -1.85
N ASN A 418 -0.75 12.21 -0.74
CA ASN A 418 -1.47 10.97 -0.48
C ASN A 418 -2.94 11.22 -0.08
N LEU A 419 -3.25 12.32 0.62
CA LEU A 419 -4.64 12.72 0.85
C LEU A 419 -5.35 12.96 -0.48
N ALA A 420 -4.74 13.74 -1.36
CA ALA A 420 -5.26 14.03 -2.69
C ALA A 420 -5.46 12.75 -3.52
N TYR A 421 -4.53 11.81 -3.45
CA TYR A 421 -4.64 10.52 -4.15
C TYR A 421 -5.84 9.70 -3.66
N ASN A 422 -6.06 9.63 -2.35
CA ASN A 422 -7.21 8.93 -1.78
C ASN A 422 -8.54 9.64 -2.11
N GLN A 423 -8.55 10.96 -2.15
CA GLN A 423 -9.71 11.74 -2.60
C GLN A 423 -10.01 11.52 -4.09
N LEU A 424 -8.97 11.49 -4.94
CA LEU A 424 -9.12 11.18 -6.36
C LEU A 424 -9.79 9.83 -6.59
N ILE A 425 -9.37 8.79 -5.87
CA ILE A 425 -9.95 7.44 -5.96
C ILE A 425 -11.39 7.43 -5.44
N SER A 426 -11.68 8.22 -4.41
CA SER A 426 -13.04 8.37 -3.85
C SER A 426 -13.93 9.29 -4.70
N ASN A 427 -13.47 9.74 -5.87
CA ASN A 427 -14.14 10.69 -6.77
C ASN A 427 -14.37 12.10 -6.18
N ASP A 428 -13.69 12.47 -5.10
CA ASP A 428 -13.62 13.85 -4.63
C ASP A 428 -12.54 14.61 -5.41
N TYR A 429 -12.85 14.95 -6.66
CA TYR A 429 -11.89 15.58 -7.57
C TYR A 429 -11.50 16.99 -7.15
N GLN A 430 -12.43 17.73 -6.51
CA GLN A 430 -12.15 19.10 -6.07
C GLN A 430 -11.19 19.11 -4.87
N GLY A 431 -11.43 18.26 -3.86
CA GLY A 431 -10.52 18.07 -2.74
C GLY A 431 -9.15 17.58 -3.19
N ALA A 432 -9.11 16.63 -4.16
CA ALA A 432 -7.86 16.15 -4.73
C ALA A 432 -7.05 17.27 -5.40
N ILE A 433 -7.67 18.16 -6.17
CA ILE A 433 -7.00 19.31 -6.80
C ILE A 433 -6.41 20.24 -5.75
N GLU A 434 -7.16 20.52 -4.68
CA GLU A 434 -6.71 21.39 -3.60
C GLU A 434 -5.47 20.81 -2.92
N HIS A 435 -5.52 19.57 -2.47
CA HIS A 435 -4.41 18.94 -1.74
C HIS A 435 -3.19 18.64 -2.63
N TYR A 436 -3.37 18.25 -3.90
CA TYR A 436 -2.23 18.20 -4.83
C TYR A 436 -1.58 19.57 -5.04
N SER A 437 -2.38 20.64 -5.08
CA SER A 437 -1.86 22.00 -5.21
C SER A 437 -1.10 22.43 -3.96
N GLN A 438 -1.55 22.03 -2.75
CA GLN A 438 -0.79 22.23 -1.51
C GLN A 438 0.51 21.42 -1.51
N SER A 439 0.46 20.14 -1.94
CA SER A 439 1.66 19.31 -2.08
C SER A 439 2.72 20.00 -2.95
N LEU A 440 2.33 20.47 -4.14
CA LEU A 440 3.22 21.17 -5.08
C LEU A 440 3.69 22.54 -4.60
N LYS A 441 2.93 23.19 -3.72
CA LYS A 441 3.35 24.43 -3.06
C LYS A 441 4.48 24.20 -2.06
N TYR A 442 4.42 23.09 -1.31
CA TYR A 442 5.43 22.74 -0.31
C TYR A 442 6.65 22.08 -0.93
N ASP A 443 6.45 21.25 -1.95
CA ASP A 443 7.53 20.61 -2.72
C ASP A 443 7.15 20.49 -4.20
N PRO A 444 7.61 21.44 -5.04
CA PRO A 444 7.37 21.40 -6.48
C PRO A 444 8.01 20.19 -7.20
N SER A 445 8.90 19.46 -6.54
CA SER A 445 9.54 18.25 -7.10
C SER A 445 8.71 16.98 -6.91
N THR A 446 7.54 17.06 -6.25
CA THR A 446 6.61 15.93 -6.09
C THR A 446 5.92 15.64 -7.42
N VAL A 447 6.55 14.81 -8.23
CA VAL A 447 6.16 14.56 -9.63
C VAL A 447 4.79 13.87 -9.72
N GLU A 448 4.49 12.98 -8.78
CA GLU A 448 3.21 12.27 -8.67
C GLU A 448 2.03 13.23 -8.50
N ALA A 449 2.24 14.36 -7.85
CA ALA A 449 1.20 15.35 -7.62
C ALA A 449 0.75 16.04 -8.92
N TYR A 450 1.66 16.27 -9.88
CA TYR A 450 1.27 16.77 -11.21
C TYR A 450 0.41 15.74 -11.95
N ASN A 451 0.82 14.47 -11.99
CA ASN A 451 0.05 13.43 -12.66
C ASN A 451 -1.33 13.25 -12.01
N GLY A 452 -1.41 13.20 -10.68
CA GLY A 452 -2.67 13.04 -9.94
C GLY A 452 -3.61 14.24 -10.13
N ARG A 453 -3.09 15.48 -10.05
CA ARG A 453 -3.87 16.69 -10.27
C ARG A 453 -4.37 16.79 -11.70
N GLY A 454 -3.53 16.44 -12.67
CA GLY A 454 -3.92 16.33 -14.07
C GLY A 454 -5.08 15.35 -14.28
N GLN A 455 -5.06 14.19 -13.61
CA GLN A 455 -6.18 13.23 -13.65
C GLN A 455 -7.45 13.84 -13.04
N ALA A 456 -7.36 14.52 -11.89
CA ALA A 456 -8.50 15.18 -11.27
C ALA A 456 -9.09 16.29 -12.17
N TYR A 457 -8.24 17.13 -12.78
CA TYR A 457 -8.67 18.14 -13.75
C TYR A 457 -9.37 17.51 -14.97
N PHE A 458 -8.84 16.38 -15.47
CA PHE A 458 -9.44 15.66 -16.59
C PHE A 458 -10.88 15.20 -16.26
N GLN A 459 -11.11 14.67 -15.06
CA GLN A 459 -12.43 14.20 -14.62
C GLN A 459 -13.47 15.33 -14.55
N ILE A 460 -13.06 16.52 -14.12
CA ILE A 460 -13.94 17.71 -14.08
C ILE A 460 -13.91 18.51 -15.38
N ARG A 461 -13.38 17.92 -16.47
CA ARG A 461 -13.33 18.49 -17.85
C ARG A 461 -12.50 19.76 -18.00
N LYS A 462 -11.59 20.06 -17.08
CA LYS A 462 -10.59 21.12 -17.19
C LYS A 462 -9.38 20.63 -17.99
N TYR A 463 -9.59 20.40 -19.28
CA TYR A 463 -8.59 19.76 -20.14
C TYR A 463 -7.32 20.57 -20.37
N PRO A 464 -7.34 21.92 -20.47
CA PRO A 464 -6.12 22.72 -20.57
C PRO A 464 -5.22 22.58 -19.34
N GLU A 465 -5.80 22.62 -18.14
CA GLU A 465 -5.07 22.45 -16.88
C GLU A 465 -4.53 21.03 -16.75
N ALA A 466 -5.34 20.02 -17.13
CA ALA A 466 -4.91 18.63 -17.16
C ALA A 466 -3.71 18.42 -18.09
N LEU A 467 -3.76 18.99 -19.30
CA LEU A 467 -2.68 18.92 -20.28
C LEU A 467 -1.38 19.54 -19.75
N SER A 468 -1.47 20.70 -19.10
CA SER A 468 -0.32 21.36 -18.48
C SER A 468 0.33 20.47 -17.41
N ASP A 469 -0.47 19.87 -16.53
CA ASP A 469 0.03 19.03 -15.45
C ASP A 469 0.62 17.71 -15.99
N PHE A 470 -0.02 17.05 -16.95
CA PHE A 470 0.55 15.85 -17.58
C PHE A 470 1.87 16.14 -18.29
N THR A 471 2.00 17.32 -18.93
CA THR A 471 3.24 17.74 -19.58
C THR A 471 4.36 17.90 -18.55
N LYS A 472 4.10 18.58 -17.43
CA LYS A 472 5.07 18.74 -16.33
C LYS A 472 5.48 17.39 -15.72
N ALA A 473 4.53 16.46 -15.56
CA ALA A 473 4.83 15.12 -15.06
C ALA A 473 5.79 14.34 -15.98
N ILE A 474 5.62 14.47 -17.31
CA ILE A 474 6.52 13.86 -18.30
C ILE A 474 7.90 14.55 -18.29
N GLU A 475 7.96 15.88 -18.27
CA GLU A 475 9.20 16.65 -18.19
C GLU A 475 9.99 16.33 -16.93
N ALA A 476 9.30 16.03 -15.84
CA ALA A 476 9.90 15.61 -14.57
C ALA A 476 10.29 14.12 -14.52
N GLY A 477 10.11 13.36 -15.63
CA GLY A 477 10.63 12.01 -15.80
C GLY A 477 9.65 10.87 -15.56
N ILE A 478 8.33 11.13 -15.36
CA ILE A 478 7.34 10.02 -15.29
C ILE A 478 7.13 9.45 -16.70
N VAL A 479 7.45 8.16 -16.84
CA VAL A 479 7.28 7.42 -18.10
C VAL A 479 6.32 6.24 -17.85
N THR A 480 5.01 6.50 -17.96
CA THR A 480 3.99 5.45 -17.86
C THR A 480 3.04 5.49 -19.05
N PRO A 481 2.56 4.34 -19.55
CA PRO A 481 1.65 4.29 -20.71
C PRO A 481 0.38 5.11 -20.46
N LYS A 482 -0.16 5.07 -19.25
CA LYS A 482 -1.39 5.79 -18.86
C LYS A 482 -1.21 7.31 -18.89
N LEU A 483 -0.02 7.83 -18.51
CA LEU A 483 0.24 9.27 -18.53
C LEU A 483 0.26 9.81 -19.97
N PHE A 484 0.98 9.11 -20.87
CA PHE A 484 1.00 9.47 -22.30
C PHE A 484 -0.39 9.34 -22.95
N LEU A 485 -1.14 8.30 -22.60
CA LEU A 485 -2.53 8.14 -23.06
C LEU A 485 -3.40 9.31 -22.61
N ASN A 486 -3.36 9.69 -21.35
CA ASN A 486 -4.17 10.77 -20.79
C ASN A 486 -3.81 12.14 -21.41
N LYS A 487 -2.52 12.40 -21.65
CA LYS A 487 -2.08 13.60 -22.36
C LYS A 487 -2.60 13.60 -23.79
N GLY A 488 -2.46 12.48 -24.51
CA GLY A 488 -3.00 12.32 -25.85
C GLY A 488 -4.51 12.53 -25.93
N LYS A 489 -5.28 12.00 -24.96
CA LYS A 489 -6.73 12.24 -24.83
C LYS A 489 -7.05 13.73 -24.69
N CYS A 490 -6.34 14.44 -23.82
CA CYS A 490 -6.53 15.90 -23.66
C CYS A 490 -6.32 16.63 -24.99
N LEU A 491 -5.24 16.31 -25.71
CA LEU A 491 -4.93 16.93 -27.01
C LEU A 491 -6.01 16.65 -28.06
N VAL A 492 -6.52 15.42 -28.14
CA VAL A 492 -7.62 15.05 -29.05
C VAL A 492 -8.90 15.83 -28.71
N ILE A 493 -9.26 15.95 -27.43
CA ILE A 493 -10.45 16.67 -26.97
C ILE A 493 -10.31 18.18 -27.23
N LEU A 494 -9.13 18.74 -27.05
CA LEU A 494 -8.82 20.14 -27.33
C LEU A 494 -8.64 20.46 -28.82
N ASN A 495 -8.97 19.53 -29.71
CA ASN A 495 -8.82 19.63 -31.17
C ASN A 495 -7.36 19.85 -31.63
N ARG A 496 -6.38 19.40 -30.86
CA ARG A 496 -4.95 19.41 -31.15
C ARG A 496 -4.47 18.00 -31.54
N ALA A 497 -5.28 17.33 -32.37
CA ALA A 497 -5.11 15.92 -32.70
C ALA A 497 -3.73 15.56 -33.31
N PRO A 498 -3.12 16.36 -34.21
CA PRO A 498 -1.78 16.06 -34.72
C PRO A 498 -0.70 15.98 -33.61
N GLU A 499 -0.83 16.79 -32.57
CA GLU A 499 0.10 16.78 -31.43
C GLU A 499 -0.09 15.58 -30.51
N ALA A 500 -1.27 14.92 -30.54
CA ALA A 500 -1.55 13.74 -29.74
C ALA A 500 -0.82 12.48 -30.24
N VAL A 501 -0.53 12.39 -31.54
CA VAL A 501 0.01 11.17 -32.16
C VAL A 501 1.34 10.71 -31.55
N PRO A 502 2.34 11.57 -31.30
CA PRO A 502 3.59 11.16 -30.65
C PRO A 502 3.38 10.57 -29.24
N ASP A 503 2.54 11.21 -28.41
CA ASP A 503 2.25 10.72 -27.06
C ASP A 503 1.51 9.38 -27.10
N LEU A 504 0.52 9.23 -28.01
CA LEU A 504 -0.23 7.97 -28.17
C LEU A 504 0.67 6.86 -28.74
N ASN A 505 1.61 7.16 -29.63
CA ASN A 505 2.63 6.22 -30.06
C ASN A 505 3.46 5.75 -28.85
N ARG A 506 3.91 6.68 -28.00
CA ARG A 506 4.67 6.34 -26.81
C ARG A 506 3.89 5.48 -25.84
N SER A 507 2.60 5.76 -25.66
CA SER A 507 1.70 4.91 -24.87
C SER A 507 1.63 3.48 -25.42
N ILE A 508 1.48 3.31 -26.72
CA ILE A 508 1.41 2.00 -27.39
C ILE A 508 2.74 1.26 -27.32
N GLU A 509 3.88 1.95 -27.48
CA GLU A 509 5.21 1.34 -27.30
C GLU A 509 5.40 0.74 -25.90
N LEU A 510 4.94 1.47 -24.89
CA LEU A 510 5.02 1.04 -23.49
C LEU A 510 4.00 -0.05 -23.14
N GLU A 511 2.81 -0.01 -23.76
CA GLU A 511 1.73 -0.98 -23.55
C GLU A 511 1.07 -1.38 -24.87
N PRO A 512 1.66 -2.33 -25.63
CA PRO A 512 1.16 -2.72 -26.97
C PRO A 512 -0.22 -3.39 -26.98
N LYS A 513 -0.76 -3.73 -25.82
CA LYS A 513 -2.08 -4.38 -25.67
C LYS A 513 -3.16 -3.42 -25.14
N SER A 514 -3.00 -2.13 -25.28
CA SER A 514 -3.97 -1.12 -24.87
C SER A 514 -4.96 -0.79 -26.01
N PRO A 515 -6.21 -1.30 -26.01
CA PRO A 515 -7.19 -0.97 -27.06
C PRO A 515 -7.54 0.52 -27.03
N GLU A 516 -7.50 1.15 -25.87
CA GLU A 516 -7.82 2.57 -25.70
C GLU A 516 -6.77 3.48 -26.37
N ALA A 517 -5.50 3.12 -26.29
CA ALA A 517 -4.43 3.90 -26.93
C ALA A 517 -4.54 3.86 -28.45
N PHE A 518 -4.83 2.70 -29.03
CA PHE A 518 -5.12 2.58 -30.47
C PHE A 518 -6.37 3.36 -30.85
N TYR A 519 -7.45 3.25 -30.08
CA TYR A 519 -8.68 3.99 -30.34
C TYR A 519 -8.43 5.50 -30.40
N PHE A 520 -7.78 6.08 -29.40
CA PHE A 520 -7.52 7.52 -29.38
C PHE A 520 -6.52 7.97 -30.45
N ARG A 521 -5.55 7.11 -30.83
CA ARG A 521 -4.69 7.39 -32.00
C ARG A 521 -5.49 7.36 -33.30
N GLY A 522 -6.42 6.42 -33.43
CA GLY A 522 -7.36 6.37 -34.53
C GLY A 522 -8.20 7.66 -34.62
N VAL A 523 -8.73 8.15 -33.48
CA VAL A 523 -9.45 9.44 -33.45
C VAL A 523 -8.53 10.61 -33.82
N ALA A 524 -7.25 10.58 -33.38
CA ALA A 524 -6.29 11.61 -33.78
C ALA A 524 -6.01 11.59 -35.29
N HIS A 525 -5.82 10.42 -35.87
CA HIS A 525 -5.66 10.25 -37.34
C HIS A 525 -6.90 10.67 -38.12
N GLU A 526 -8.10 10.32 -37.64
CA GLU A 526 -9.38 10.74 -38.26
C GLU A 526 -9.49 12.27 -38.30
N LYS A 527 -9.26 12.93 -37.16
CA LYS A 527 -9.29 14.40 -37.07
C LYS A 527 -8.18 15.07 -37.90
N GLY A 528 -7.05 14.39 -38.06
CA GLY A 528 -5.94 14.81 -38.93
C GLY A 528 -6.17 14.51 -40.42
N GLY A 529 -7.28 13.85 -40.80
CA GLY A 529 -7.62 13.50 -42.18
C GLY A 529 -6.94 12.23 -42.73
N ASP A 530 -6.15 11.52 -41.93
CA ASP A 530 -5.50 10.26 -42.32
C ASP A 530 -6.44 9.08 -42.08
N ILE A 531 -7.46 8.97 -42.95
CA ILE A 531 -8.51 7.95 -42.83
C ILE A 531 -7.96 6.52 -42.88
N PRO A 532 -6.99 6.17 -43.75
CA PRO A 532 -6.41 4.82 -43.74
C PRO A 532 -5.79 4.41 -42.40
N LYS A 533 -5.02 5.30 -41.77
CA LYS A 533 -4.44 5.02 -40.47
C LYS A 533 -5.51 4.96 -39.36
N ALA A 534 -6.53 5.81 -39.40
CA ALA A 534 -7.63 5.76 -38.46
C ALA A 534 -8.38 4.41 -38.51
N LEU A 535 -8.68 3.90 -39.71
CA LEU A 535 -9.32 2.59 -39.89
C LEU A 535 -8.44 1.44 -39.38
N ALA A 536 -7.12 1.50 -39.64
CA ALA A 536 -6.18 0.51 -39.14
C ALA A 536 -6.14 0.49 -37.60
N ASP A 537 -6.08 1.67 -36.98
CA ASP A 537 -6.04 1.80 -35.52
C ASP A 537 -7.34 1.36 -34.84
N TYR A 538 -8.51 1.73 -35.37
CA TYR A 538 -9.78 1.19 -34.89
C TYR A 538 -9.84 -0.34 -35.08
N GLY A 539 -9.32 -0.86 -36.18
CA GLY A 539 -9.19 -2.29 -36.43
C GLY A 539 -8.36 -2.98 -35.36
N GLN A 540 -7.20 -2.40 -35.00
CA GLN A 540 -6.32 -2.93 -33.96
C GLN A 540 -6.96 -2.84 -32.56
N ALA A 541 -7.64 -1.74 -32.25
CA ALA A 541 -8.39 -1.61 -31.00
C ALA A 541 -9.44 -2.73 -30.86
N LEU A 542 -10.14 -3.06 -31.95
CA LEU A 542 -11.16 -4.11 -31.99
C LEU A 542 -10.60 -5.54 -32.00
N GLN A 543 -9.38 -5.74 -32.49
CA GLN A 543 -8.69 -7.02 -32.33
C GLN A 543 -8.33 -7.28 -30.86
N LEU A 544 -7.97 -6.23 -30.13
CA LEU A 544 -7.63 -6.31 -28.71
C LEU A 544 -8.89 -6.37 -27.82
N ASN A 545 -9.93 -5.63 -28.17
CA ASN A 545 -11.22 -5.63 -27.50
C ASN A 545 -12.37 -5.62 -28.51
N PRO A 546 -12.92 -6.77 -28.89
CA PRO A 546 -14.04 -6.85 -29.84
C PRO A 546 -15.32 -6.14 -29.39
N ASN A 547 -15.45 -5.89 -28.08
CA ASN A 547 -16.61 -5.25 -27.46
C ASN A 547 -16.44 -3.73 -27.26
N TYR A 548 -15.52 -3.08 -28.00
CA TYR A 548 -15.28 -1.64 -27.87
C TYR A 548 -16.28 -0.86 -28.74
N VAL A 549 -17.43 -0.48 -28.15
CA VAL A 549 -18.56 0.15 -28.86
C VAL A 549 -18.13 1.39 -29.62
N GLU A 550 -17.37 2.29 -29.02
CA GLU A 550 -16.93 3.54 -29.64
C GLU A 550 -16.05 3.29 -30.88
N ALA A 551 -15.17 2.29 -30.83
CA ALA A 551 -14.34 1.93 -31.98
C ALA A 551 -15.15 1.32 -33.10
N LEU A 552 -16.15 0.47 -32.80
CA LEU A 552 -17.10 -0.07 -33.80
C LEU A 552 -17.88 1.05 -34.48
N VAL A 553 -18.43 1.97 -33.68
CA VAL A 553 -19.22 3.09 -34.21
C VAL A 553 -18.39 4.00 -35.11
N ASN A 554 -17.19 4.41 -34.64
CA ASN A 554 -16.33 5.32 -35.40
C ASN A 554 -15.79 4.66 -36.67
N ARG A 555 -15.40 3.36 -36.61
CA ARG A 555 -15.00 2.63 -37.81
C ARG A 555 -16.16 2.51 -38.82
N GLY A 556 -17.37 2.21 -38.33
CA GLY A 556 -18.58 2.19 -39.11
C GLY A 556 -18.89 3.53 -39.78
N LEU A 557 -18.72 4.66 -39.06
CA LEU A 557 -18.88 6.00 -39.61
C LEU A 557 -17.88 6.30 -40.75
N LEU A 558 -16.59 5.95 -40.56
CA LEU A 558 -15.57 6.13 -41.58
C LEU A 558 -15.84 5.25 -42.80
N ARG A 559 -16.27 3.99 -42.59
CA ARG A 559 -16.67 3.09 -43.66
C ARG A 559 -17.90 3.60 -44.44
N THR A 560 -18.87 4.18 -43.73
CA THR A 560 -20.05 4.81 -44.35
C THR A 560 -19.65 6.00 -45.21
N LYS A 561 -18.72 6.84 -44.74
CA LYS A 561 -18.16 7.97 -45.52
C LYS A 561 -17.36 7.50 -46.74
N GLY A 562 -16.68 6.36 -46.62
CA GLY A 562 -15.93 5.72 -47.72
C GLY A 562 -16.76 4.78 -48.59
N GLU A 563 -18.11 4.84 -48.51
CA GLU A 563 -19.07 4.04 -49.29
C GLU A 563 -18.95 2.51 -49.07
N GLN A 564 -18.28 2.07 -48.02
CA GLN A 564 -18.17 0.67 -47.59
C GLN A 564 -19.38 0.29 -46.71
N PHE A 565 -20.57 0.37 -47.30
CA PHE A 565 -21.82 0.28 -46.54
C PHE A 565 -22.04 -1.08 -45.89
N SER A 566 -21.67 -2.19 -46.53
CA SER A 566 -21.83 -3.54 -46.01
C SER A 566 -21.01 -3.78 -44.78
N GLU A 567 -19.75 -3.33 -44.80
CA GLU A 567 -18.82 -3.40 -43.65
C GLU A 567 -19.25 -2.48 -42.52
N ALA A 568 -19.80 -1.29 -42.86
CA ALA A 568 -20.36 -0.36 -41.87
C ALA A 568 -21.58 -0.98 -41.15
N VAL A 569 -22.50 -1.63 -41.89
CA VAL A 569 -23.64 -2.35 -41.31
C VAL A 569 -23.17 -3.46 -40.36
N THR A 570 -22.09 -4.16 -40.72
CA THR A 570 -21.50 -5.20 -39.87
C THR A 570 -20.98 -4.60 -38.54
N ASP A 571 -20.23 -3.49 -38.60
CA ASP A 571 -19.74 -2.80 -37.41
C ASP A 571 -20.87 -2.30 -36.51
N TYR A 572 -21.89 -1.64 -37.07
CA TYR A 572 -23.03 -1.16 -36.30
C TYR A 572 -23.86 -2.31 -35.70
N THR A 573 -23.95 -3.45 -36.40
CA THR A 573 -24.64 -4.63 -35.88
C THR A 573 -23.92 -5.21 -34.66
N ALA A 574 -22.58 -5.29 -34.73
CA ALA A 574 -21.79 -5.69 -33.60
C ALA A 574 -21.91 -4.69 -32.43
N ALA A 575 -21.89 -3.39 -32.72
CA ALA A 575 -22.07 -2.35 -31.69
C ALA A 575 -23.44 -2.45 -31.00
N LEU A 576 -24.52 -2.67 -31.74
CA LEU A 576 -25.89 -2.80 -31.20
C LEU A 576 -26.06 -4.00 -30.26
N ALA A 577 -25.33 -5.08 -30.49
CA ALA A 577 -25.40 -6.28 -29.65
C ALA A 577 -24.92 -6.04 -28.22
N ILE A 578 -24.10 -5.00 -28.00
CA ILE A 578 -23.41 -4.73 -26.72
C ILE A 578 -23.65 -3.30 -26.20
N ALA A 579 -24.26 -2.44 -27.01
CA ALA A 579 -24.45 -1.03 -26.67
C ALA A 579 -25.51 -0.83 -25.57
N ALA A 580 -25.23 0.10 -24.66
CA ALA A 580 -26.19 0.55 -23.67
C ALA A 580 -27.44 1.19 -24.35
N PRO A 581 -28.64 1.07 -23.76
CA PRO A 581 -29.89 1.55 -24.35
C PRO A 581 -29.85 3.03 -24.78
N GLN A 582 -29.13 3.86 -24.08
CA GLN A 582 -29.06 5.31 -24.32
C GLN A 582 -28.38 5.66 -25.66
N VAL A 583 -27.44 4.84 -26.13
CA VAL A 583 -26.70 5.08 -27.37
C VAL A 583 -27.27 4.30 -28.59
N GLN A 584 -28.18 3.34 -28.35
CA GLN A 584 -28.77 2.52 -29.41
C GLN A 584 -29.49 3.33 -30.50
N PRO A 585 -30.28 4.41 -30.20
CA PRO A 585 -30.94 5.20 -31.24
C PRO A 585 -29.97 5.79 -32.26
N MET A 586 -28.80 6.25 -31.79
CA MET A 586 -27.76 6.79 -32.67
C MET A 586 -27.18 5.69 -33.59
N ILE A 587 -26.89 4.52 -33.03
CA ILE A 587 -26.28 3.41 -33.77
C ILE A 587 -27.29 2.84 -34.77
N LEU A 588 -28.56 2.68 -34.37
CA LEU A 588 -29.66 2.26 -35.27
C LEU A 588 -29.83 3.24 -36.44
N ASN A 589 -29.82 4.53 -36.17
CA ASN A 589 -29.89 5.55 -37.22
C ASN A 589 -28.70 5.47 -38.19
N ASN A 590 -27.49 5.30 -37.68
CA ASN A 590 -26.29 5.18 -38.51
C ASN A 590 -26.34 3.89 -39.36
N ARG A 591 -26.82 2.78 -38.81
CA ARG A 591 -27.02 1.54 -39.54
C ARG A 591 -28.11 1.68 -40.59
N ALA A 592 -29.24 2.31 -40.24
CA ALA A 592 -30.32 2.63 -41.18
C ALA A 592 -29.81 3.46 -42.36
N PHE A 593 -28.98 4.46 -42.11
CA PHE A 593 -28.39 5.28 -43.17
C PHE A 593 -27.45 4.45 -44.08
N ALA A 594 -26.62 3.60 -43.54
CA ALA A 594 -25.74 2.71 -44.30
C ALA A 594 -26.58 1.70 -45.14
N GLN A 595 -27.66 1.14 -44.57
CA GLN A 595 -28.59 0.26 -45.25
C GLN A 595 -29.36 0.98 -46.35
N LEU A 596 -29.80 2.23 -46.13
CA LEU A 596 -30.42 3.08 -47.16
C LEU A 596 -29.49 3.27 -48.34
N LYS A 597 -28.22 3.60 -48.10
CA LYS A 597 -27.21 3.82 -49.14
C LYS A 597 -26.86 2.53 -49.91
N SER A 598 -26.95 1.38 -49.26
CA SER A 598 -26.78 0.06 -49.92
C SER A 598 -28.06 -0.50 -50.54
N GLY A 599 -29.18 0.28 -50.60
CA GLY A 599 -30.43 -0.14 -51.21
C GLY A 599 -31.29 -1.10 -50.36
N GLN A 600 -30.96 -1.37 -49.13
CA GLN A 600 -31.68 -2.28 -48.22
C GLN A 600 -32.85 -1.54 -47.52
N LEU A 601 -33.78 -0.97 -48.29
CA LEU A 601 -34.81 -0.02 -47.82
C LEU A 601 -35.67 -0.56 -46.68
N SER A 602 -36.09 -1.83 -46.74
CA SER A 602 -36.95 -2.42 -45.68
C SER A 602 -36.25 -2.52 -44.36
N LYS A 603 -34.96 -2.95 -44.33
CA LYS A 603 -34.17 -3.01 -43.12
C LYS A 603 -33.84 -1.63 -42.57
N ALA A 604 -33.54 -0.68 -43.47
CA ALA A 604 -33.31 0.70 -43.11
C ALA A 604 -34.52 1.32 -42.40
N LEU A 605 -35.72 1.06 -42.93
CA LEU A 605 -36.97 1.54 -42.32
C LEU A 605 -37.19 0.93 -40.94
N GLU A 606 -36.97 -0.38 -40.79
CA GLU A 606 -37.10 -1.07 -39.52
C GLU A 606 -36.16 -0.48 -38.44
N ASP A 607 -34.92 -0.21 -38.81
CA ASP A 607 -33.93 0.39 -37.89
C ASP A 607 -34.27 1.84 -37.52
N ALA A 608 -34.74 2.64 -38.50
CA ALA A 608 -35.19 4.01 -38.25
C ALA A 608 -36.42 4.05 -37.31
N ASP A 609 -37.37 3.13 -37.52
CA ASP A 609 -38.54 2.99 -36.65
C ASP A 609 -38.15 2.56 -35.22
N LYS A 610 -37.22 1.60 -35.07
CA LYS A 610 -36.68 1.21 -33.77
C LYS A 610 -35.97 2.37 -33.06
N ALA A 611 -35.18 3.15 -33.81
CA ALA A 611 -34.50 4.32 -33.23
C ALA A 611 -35.51 5.34 -32.68
N LEU A 612 -36.59 5.59 -33.41
CA LEU A 612 -37.67 6.51 -33.02
C LEU A 612 -38.57 5.94 -31.91
N ALA A 613 -38.74 4.62 -31.86
CA ALA A 613 -39.44 3.97 -30.75
C ALA A 613 -38.69 4.12 -29.43
N ILE A 614 -37.36 4.05 -29.45
CA ILE A 614 -36.51 4.26 -28.26
C ILE A 614 -36.41 5.75 -27.92
N ASN A 615 -36.20 6.61 -28.92
CA ASN A 615 -36.10 8.06 -28.73
C ASN A 615 -36.97 8.83 -29.74
N PRO A 616 -38.24 9.13 -29.39
CA PRO A 616 -39.15 9.88 -30.25
C PRO A 616 -38.72 11.32 -30.56
N ASN A 617 -37.75 11.85 -29.83
CA ASN A 617 -37.25 13.22 -30.03
C ASN A 617 -35.87 13.25 -30.74
N TYR A 618 -35.54 12.24 -31.52
CA TYR A 618 -34.25 12.16 -32.22
C TYR A 618 -34.36 12.63 -33.69
N PRO A 619 -34.07 13.91 -34.02
CA PRO A 619 -34.34 14.51 -35.31
C PRO A 619 -33.58 13.84 -36.46
N PHE A 620 -32.40 13.32 -36.24
CA PHE A 620 -31.60 12.63 -37.26
C PHE A 620 -32.29 11.36 -37.77
N ALA A 621 -32.99 10.62 -36.90
CA ALA A 621 -33.70 9.42 -37.31
C ALA A 621 -34.95 9.76 -38.18
N TYR A 622 -35.62 10.86 -37.91
CA TYR A 622 -36.67 11.36 -38.80
C TYR A 622 -36.11 11.73 -40.18
N ASN A 623 -34.98 12.43 -40.25
CA ASN A 623 -34.33 12.77 -41.54
C ASN A 623 -33.95 11.50 -42.32
N THR A 624 -33.38 10.50 -41.64
CA THR A 624 -33.01 9.23 -42.27
C THR A 624 -34.26 8.49 -42.76
N ARG A 625 -35.33 8.43 -41.95
CA ARG A 625 -36.59 7.78 -42.34
C ARG A 625 -37.29 8.49 -43.48
N ALA A 626 -37.25 9.82 -43.49
CA ALA A 626 -37.76 10.61 -44.63
C ALA A 626 -37.04 10.28 -45.93
N ALA A 627 -35.71 10.17 -45.89
CA ALA A 627 -34.92 9.77 -47.06
C ALA A 627 -35.26 8.34 -47.54
N ILE A 628 -35.52 7.43 -46.62
CA ILE A 628 -35.97 6.07 -46.91
C ILE A 628 -37.36 6.10 -47.60
N TYR A 629 -38.34 6.84 -47.04
CA TYR A 629 -39.67 6.99 -47.62
C TYR A 629 -39.62 7.63 -49.00
N GLN A 630 -38.72 8.58 -49.23
CA GLN A 630 -38.54 9.20 -50.53
C GLN A 630 -38.08 8.19 -51.59
N GLN A 631 -37.09 7.32 -51.25
CA GLN A 631 -36.65 6.25 -52.15
C GLN A 631 -37.70 5.16 -52.35
N MET A 632 -38.60 4.95 -51.37
CA MET A 632 -39.74 4.04 -51.47
C MET A 632 -40.93 4.65 -52.22
N GLY A 633 -40.85 5.88 -52.71
CA GLY A 633 -41.96 6.57 -53.43
C GLY A 633 -43.08 7.08 -52.49
N GLN A 634 -42.86 7.09 -51.16
CA GLN A 634 -43.85 7.50 -50.16
C GLN A 634 -43.68 8.98 -49.76
N GLY A 635 -43.81 9.89 -50.71
CA GLY A 635 -43.51 11.32 -50.56
C GLY A 635 -44.24 12.02 -49.39
N ALA A 636 -45.52 11.71 -49.18
CA ALA A 636 -46.30 12.31 -48.11
C ALA A 636 -45.73 11.98 -46.70
N LYS A 637 -45.30 10.71 -46.48
CA LYS A 637 -44.65 10.31 -45.23
C LYS A 637 -43.27 10.97 -45.06
N ALA A 638 -42.54 11.09 -46.17
CA ALA A 638 -41.25 11.76 -46.15
C ALA A 638 -41.37 13.24 -45.72
N GLN A 639 -42.37 13.97 -46.25
CA GLN A 639 -42.61 15.36 -45.87
C GLN A 639 -43.03 15.50 -44.40
N ALA A 640 -43.88 14.57 -43.91
CA ALA A 640 -44.26 14.56 -42.47
C ALA A 640 -43.07 14.38 -41.56
N ASP A 641 -42.16 13.46 -41.88
CA ASP A 641 -40.94 13.23 -41.09
C ASP A 641 -39.96 14.41 -41.16
N LEU A 642 -39.79 15.03 -42.32
CA LEU A 642 -38.98 16.25 -42.47
C LEU A 642 -39.52 17.41 -41.61
N ALA A 643 -40.85 17.64 -41.64
CA ALA A 643 -41.50 18.65 -40.81
C ALA A 643 -41.29 18.38 -39.32
N LYS A 644 -41.35 17.08 -38.89
CA LYS A 644 -41.10 16.69 -37.52
C LYS A 644 -39.64 16.90 -37.12
N ALA A 645 -38.70 16.54 -38.01
CA ALA A 645 -37.27 16.78 -37.76
C ALA A 645 -36.96 18.28 -37.57
N GLN A 646 -37.54 19.15 -38.45
CA GLN A 646 -37.38 20.60 -38.33
C GLN A 646 -37.98 21.16 -37.04
N GLN A 647 -39.18 20.68 -36.65
CA GLN A 647 -39.79 21.06 -35.36
C GLN A 647 -38.89 20.73 -34.14
N LEU A 648 -38.20 19.61 -34.18
CA LEU A 648 -37.32 19.17 -33.10
C LEU A 648 -35.96 19.89 -33.10
N GLN A 649 -35.49 20.35 -34.26
CA GLN A 649 -34.24 21.12 -34.40
C GLN A 649 -34.40 22.60 -34.05
N GLY A 650 -35.62 23.15 -34.17
CA GLY A 650 -35.94 24.54 -33.82
C GLY A 650 -36.28 24.79 -32.36
N LYS A 651 -36.18 23.74 -31.52
CA LYS A 651 -36.26 23.80 -30.07
C LYS A 651 -34.88 23.67 -29.45
#